data_d2fbd76b9f28a738425c90cbf8a15732
#
_entry.id   d2fbd76b9f28a738425c90cbf8a15732
#
_cell.length_a   1.000
_cell.length_b   1.000
_cell.length_c   1.000
_cell.angle_alpha   90.00
_cell.angle_beta   90.00
_cell.angle_gamma   90.00
#
_symmetry.space_group_name_H-M   'P 1'
#
loop_
_entity.id
_entity.type
_entity.pdbx_description
1 polymer ?
#
loop_
_entity_poly.entity_id
_entity_poly.type
_entity_poly.pdbx_seq_one_letter_code
_entity_poly.pdbx_strand_id
1 'polypeptide(L)'
;MRGVSRLARSAFQGPVFVVLCLLAVAVISWFSLVTQPAALATTAWWPAAGVALGLGLRLPRRWVWLLAAAVAAITVPLALWAGRPVLLATGLSVAAGLEMVVGTLILRGRRDELPSLSTPRDIGRLVVAVFASAATFDLLAVAVSLALGDTAGAWTRFVTGAPRHAAGMILLAPLFMSHPRRPRVAQPLEIAAQVVVALAVAVFVFVLNGLLPLAFLPFLPLVWAAMRLTTRMMLVEMLAVALIASVGSASGRGPFSFDRLTPETGSIVLQIFEVSIVIVFLALSLAVGQERDTARRLNISEELFRRNFEASVAGSLIVARDGDGWSVRRSNLSAEGILPALKAGRTRLDDLVGAQASEALSRHADSVADGYREVRVTTDAGRILHFSIVAISTERADSLLALQFRDITEISRARRLEREEIARAAEVQRALLPWSLPTVAGWQAAAKSVPAKQVGGDFYDLRVNGTDAVVTLGDVMGKGMGAGMLAAATRAALQANELDKSAADAVISAARALEGDLQRSSAFVTLAYVHLQLSSGEYRLTDAGHGLHFIIRECGRRVEHVASDDLPIGLGDDWHELRGTLEPGDAVLLVSDGVMDVWGGTVEDLHRAVTEIARRHCGDARALIDALCEGAAKVSDVDDVTALIFGREPVAAGSGGPDHVAAGEPSASS
;
A
#
# COMPACT_ATOMS: atom_id res chain seq x y z
N MET A 1 19.04 -16.31 -13.42
CA MET A 1 18.68 -15.92 -14.81
C MET A 1 19.21 -14.56 -15.29
N ARG A 2 19.72 -13.68 -14.43
CA ARG A 2 20.31 -12.35 -14.83
C ARG A 2 21.70 -12.43 -15.46
N GLY A 3 22.49 -13.51 -15.25
CA GLY A 3 23.85 -13.67 -15.79
C GLY A 3 23.89 -14.08 -17.28
N VAL A 4 22.99 -14.93 -17.71
CA VAL A 4 22.94 -15.42 -19.12
C VAL A 4 22.50 -14.31 -20.09
N SER A 5 21.71 -13.34 -19.61
CA SER A 5 21.27 -12.20 -20.43
C SER A 5 22.37 -11.15 -20.66
N ARG A 6 23.39 -11.08 -19.81
CA ARG A 6 24.57 -10.19 -20.00
C ARG A 6 25.57 -10.76 -20.99
N LEU A 7 25.84 -12.07 -20.92
CA LEU A 7 26.75 -12.74 -21.85
C LEU A 7 26.22 -12.75 -23.29
N ALA A 8 24.89 -12.96 -23.48
CA ALA A 8 24.27 -12.86 -24.80
C ALA A 8 24.29 -11.43 -25.38
N ARG A 9 24.20 -10.38 -24.53
CA ARG A 9 24.31 -8.97 -24.97
C ARG A 9 25.75 -8.62 -25.37
N SER A 10 26.76 -9.16 -24.71
CA SER A 10 28.17 -8.88 -25.02
C SER A 10 28.62 -9.52 -26.36
N ALA A 11 28.09 -10.71 -26.72
CA ALA A 11 28.40 -11.36 -27.96
C ALA A 11 27.95 -10.60 -29.22
N PHE A 12 26.81 -9.90 -29.16
CA PHE A 12 26.26 -9.10 -30.28
C PHE A 12 26.71 -7.63 -30.30
N GLN A 13 27.66 -7.25 -29.45
CA GLN A 13 28.28 -5.92 -29.40
C GLN A 13 29.80 -5.99 -29.39
N GLY A 14 30.37 -7.18 -29.40
CA GLY A 14 31.81 -7.41 -29.39
C GLY A 14 32.47 -7.07 -30.73
N PRO A 15 33.78 -6.85 -30.76
CA PRO A 15 34.53 -6.53 -31.99
C PRO A 15 34.39 -7.61 -33.07
N VAL A 16 34.24 -8.85 -32.69
CA VAL A 16 34.02 -9.99 -33.63
C VAL A 16 32.69 -9.81 -34.39
N PHE A 17 31.63 -9.40 -33.72
CA PHE A 17 30.35 -9.15 -34.37
C PHE A 17 30.42 -8.00 -35.38
N VAL A 18 31.12 -6.92 -35.04
CA VAL A 18 31.35 -5.79 -35.95
C VAL A 18 32.11 -6.24 -37.19
N VAL A 19 33.21 -6.98 -37.01
CA VAL A 19 34.02 -7.49 -38.11
C VAL A 19 33.18 -8.43 -39.00
N LEU A 20 32.40 -9.34 -38.43
CA LEU A 20 31.52 -10.22 -39.19
C LEU A 20 30.47 -9.48 -40.00
N CYS A 21 29.86 -8.44 -39.43
CA CYS A 21 28.88 -7.61 -40.15
C CYS A 21 29.54 -6.78 -41.27
N LEU A 22 30.73 -6.21 -41.05
CA LEU A 22 31.46 -5.48 -42.08
C LEU A 22 31.92 -6.42 -43.21
N LEU A 23 32.37 -7.62 -42.87
CA LEU A 23 32.68 -8.67 -43.84
C LEU A 23 31.43 -9.07 -44.63
N ALA A 24 30.29 -9.24 -43.96
CA ALA A 24 29.01 -9.49 -44.63
C ALA A 24 28.63 -8.38 -45.61
N VAL A 25 28.80 -7.09 -45.21
CA VAL A 25 28.61 -5.93 -46.11
C VAL A 25 29.52 -6.07 -47.34
N ALA A 26 30.80 -6.39 -47.16
CA ALA A 26 31.74 -6.55 -48.26
C ALA A 26 31.33 -7.70 -49.22
N VAL A 27 31.07 -8.89 -48.68
CA VAL A 27 30.71 -10.10 -49.46
C VAL A 27 29.38 -9.89 -50.19
N ILE A 28 28.37 -9.36 -49.53
CA ILE A 28 27.04 -9.12 -50.13
C ILE A 28 27.12 -7.99 -51.19
N SER A 29 27.90 -6.93 -50.95
CA SER A 29 28.12 -5.88 -51.96
C SER A 29 28.83 -6.45 -53.19
N TRP A 30 29.88 -7.24 -52.98
CA TRP A 30 30.58 -7.93 -54.09
C TRP A 30 29.65 -8.85 -54.87
N PHE A 31 28.89 -9.69 -54.18
CA PHE A 31 27.91 -10.58 -54.80
C PHE A 31 26.87 -9.81 -55.63
N SER A 32 26.31 -8.71 -55.08
CA SER A 32 25.34 -7.86 -55.79
C SER A 32 25.95 -7.23 -57.06
N LEU A 33 27.24 -6.90 -57.05
CA LEU A 33 27.92 -6.34 -58.21
C LEU A 33 28.22 -7.42 -59.28
N VAL A 34 28.63 -8.63 -58.86
CA VAL A 34 28.91 -9.75 -59.80
C VAL A 34 27.64 -10.25 -60.46
N THR A 35 26.52 -10.26 -59.74
CA THR A 35 25.23 -10.72 -60.25
C THR A 35 24.42 -9.61 -60.95
N GLN A 36 25.03 -8.43 -61.18
CA GLN A 36 24.37 -7.33 -61.87
C GLN A 36 24.08 -7.73 -63.31
N PRO A 37 22.81 -7.69 -63.76
CA PRO A 37 22.48 -7.95 -65.17
C PRO A 37 23.16 -6.94 -66.09
N ALA A 38 23.77 -7.42 -67.20
CA ALA A 38 24.48 -6.56 -68.15
C ALA A 38 23.60 -5.44 -68.76
N ALA A 39 22.28 -5.65 -68.80
CA ALA A 39 21.32 -4.69 -69.27
C ALA A 39 20.95 -3.60 -68.27
N LEU A 40 21.37 -3.73 -66.99
CA LEU A 40 21.05 -2.74 -65.94
C LEU A 40 22.27 -1.89 -65.64
N ALA A 41 22.13 -0.58 -65.61
CA ALA A 41 23.13 0.35 -65.12
C ALA A 41 23.37 0.24 -63.59
N THR A 42 22.47 -0.47 -62.90
CA THR A 42 22.49 -0.66 -61.43
C THR A 42 22.17 -2.08 -61.04
N THR A 43 22.58 -2.52 -59.85
CA THR A 43 22.27 -3.85 -59.31
C THR A 43 20.75 -3.98 -59.04
N ALA A 44 20.20 -5.18 -59.26
CA ALA A 44 18.78 -5.42 -59.02
C ALA A 44 18.38 -5.41 -57.55
N TRP A 45 19.30 -5.71 -56.61
CA TRP A 45 19.04 -5.81 -55.17
C TRP A 45 20.30 -5.40 -54.39
N TRP A 46 20.09 -4.71 -53.22
CA TRP A 46 21.20 -4.22 -52.40
C TRP A 46 21.02 -4.54 -50.89
N PRO A 47 21.07 -5.80 -50.47
CA PRO A 47 20.89 -6.20 -49.08
C PRO A 47 21.99 -5.72 -48.14
N ALA A 48 23.16 -5.34 -48.66
CA ALA A 48 24.25 -4.76 -47.86
C ALA A 48 23.80 -3.53 -47.04
N ALA A 49 22.89 -2.71 -47.59
CA ALA A 49 22.29 -1.58 -46.86
C ALA A 49 21.56 -2.00 -45.58
N GLY A 50 20.85 -3.14 -45.64
CA GLY A 50 20.13 -3.66 -44.47
C GLY A 50 21.06 -4.19 -43.36
N VAL A 51 22.18 -4.84 -43.74
CA VAL A 51 23.23 -5.28 -42.79
C VAL A 51 23.92 -4.06 -42.17
N ALA A 52 24.29 -3.06 -42.99
CA ALA A 52 24.91 -1.82 -42.52
C ALA A 52 24.00 -1.08 -41.50
N LEU A 53 22.71 -0.91 -41.83
CA LEU A 53 21.72 -0.31 -40.92
C LEU A 53 21.62 -1.15 -39.64
N GLY A 54 21.50 -2.48 -39.75
CA GLY A 54 21.46 -3.39 -38.62
C GLY A 54 22.64 -3.25 -37.66
N LEU A 55 23.85 -3.11 -38.23
CA LEU A 55 25.08 -2.87 -37.47
C LEU A 55 25.00 -1.52 -36.72
N GLY A 56 24.54 -0.44 -37.37
CA GLY A 56 24.31 0.87 -36.75
C GLY A 56 23.32 0.82 -35.59
N LEU A 57 22.29 -0.05 -35.70
CA LEU A 57 21.32 -0.24 -34.61
C LEU A 57 21.90 -0.98 -33.39
N ARG A 58 22.95 -1.80 -33.54
CA ARG A 58 23.52 -2.61 -32.45
C ARG A 58 24.61 -1.90 -31.66
N LEU A 59 25.28 -0.91 -32.27
CA LEU A 59 26.39 -0.20 -31.65
C LEU A 59 25.93 1.17 -31.03
N PRO A 60 26.64 1.69 -30.03
CA PRO A 60 26.33 2.99 -29.45
C PRO A 60 26.32 4.10 -30.51
N ARG A 61 25.42 5.09 -30.36
CA ARG A 61 25.25 6.19 -31.30
C ARG A 61 26.54 6.96 -31.62
N ARG A 62 27.46 7.05 -30.66
CA ARG A 62 28.77 7.72 -30.84
C ARG A 62 29.64 7.10 -31.94
N TRP A 63 29.41 5.82 -32.31
CA TRP A 63 30.15 5.11 -33.32
C TRP A 63 29.54 5.19 -34.72
N VAL A 64 28.35 5.80 -34.88
CA VAL A 64 27.61 5.76 -36.15
C VAL A 64 28.38 6.38 -37.30
N TRP A 65 29.08 7.51 -37.05
CA TRP A 65 29.88 8.15 -38.09
C TRP A 65 31.13 7.36 -38.46
N LEU A 66 31.79 6.72 -37.50
CA LEU A 66 32.90 5.83 -37.74
C LEU A 66 32.50 4.60 -38.56
N LEU A 67 31.34 4.05 -38.27
CA LEU A 67 30.75 2.95 -39.02
C LEU A 67 30.39 3.38 -40.45
N ALA A 68 29.86 4.57 -40.64
CA ALA A 68 29.59 5.10 -41.96
C ALA A 68 30.90 5.21 -42.80
N ALA A 69 31.96 5.73 -42.20
CA ALA A 69 33.27 5.77 -42.83
C ALA A 69 33.82 4.37 -43.16
N ALA A 70 33.63 3.38 -42.26
CA ALA A 70 34.03 1.99 -42.50
C ALA A 70 33.25 1.35 -43.67
N VAL A 71 31.91 1.56 -43.73
CA VAL A 71 31.07 1.10 -44.86
C VAL A 71 31.55 1.73 -46.17
N ALA A 72 31.77 3.04 -46.17
CA ALA A 72 32.29 3.73 -47.36
C ALA A 72 33.67 3.18 -47.78
N ALA A 73 34.59 2.99 -46.84
CA ALA A 73 35.93 2.47 -47.09
C ALA A 73 35.91 1.05 -47.69
N ILE A 74 34.92 0.21 -47.30
CA ILE A 74 34.76 -1.15 -47.83
C ILE A 74 34.13 -1.11 -49.22
N THR A 75 33.17 -0.25 -49.49
CA THR A 75 32.44 -0.22 -50.76
C THR A 75 33.16 0.52 -51.88
N VAL A 76 34.07 1.47 -51.59
CA VAL A 76 34.89 2.16 -52.59
C VAL A 76 35.72 1.20 -53.46
N PRO A 77 36.57 0.29 -52.89
CA PRO A 77 37.35 -0.65 -53.68
C PRO A 77 36.50 -1.56 -54.55
N LEU A 78 35.34 -1.99 -54.02
CA LEU A 78 34.39 -2.87 -54.75
C LEU A 78 33.76 -2.14 -55.94
N ALA A 79 33.41 -0.86 -55.78
CA ALA A 79 32.88 -0.03 -56.84
C ALA A 79 33.90 0.27 -57.93
N LEU A 80 35.17 0.50 -57.54
CA LEU A 80 36.29 0.65 -58.47
C LEU A 80 36.60 -0.66 -59.24
N TRP A 81 36.58 -1.80 -58.55
CA TRP A 81 36.75 -3.12 -59.17
C TRP A 81 35.65 -3.39 -60.22
N ALA A 82 34.42 -2.92 -59.95
CA ALA A 82 33.33 -3.02 -60.89
C ALA A 82 33.42 -2.00 -62.07
N GLY A 83 34.55 -1.33 -62.24
CA GLY A 83 34.82 -0.43 -63.38
C GLY A 83 34.20 0.95 -63.28
N ARG A 84 33.72 1.36 -62.12
CA ARG A 84 33.11 2.68 -61.94
C ARG A 84 34.20 3.79 -61.86
N PRO A 85 33.95 4.98 -62.43
CA PRO A 85 34.86 6.13 -62.26
C PRO A 85 35.07 6.46 -60.78
N VAL A 86 36.31 6.90 -60.43
CA VAL A 86 36.73 7.16 -59.03
C VAL A 86 35.74 8.08 -58.31
N LEU A 87 35.31 9.17 -58.93
CA LEU A 87 34.43 10.14 -58.32
C LEU A 87 32.99 9.57 -58.08
N LEU A 88 32.52 8.74 -59.03
CA LEU A 88 31.25 8.03 -58.86
C LEU A 88 31.35 6.94 -57.79
N ALA A 89 32.42 6.17 -57.78
CA ALA A 89 32.64 5.12 -56.78
C ALA A 89 32.71 5.67 -55.37
N THR A 90 33.46 6.77 -55.14
CA THR A 90 33.58 7.44 -53.85
C THR A 90 32.26 8.11 -53.43
N GLY A 91 31.56 8.78 -54.35
CA GLY A 91 30.29 9.42 -54.09
C GLY A 91 29.19 8.45 -53.65
N LEU A 92 29.05 7.32 -54.38
CA LEU A 92 28.09 6.26 -54.03
C LEU A 92 28.43 5.58 -52.70
N SER A 93 29.70 5.40 -52.40
CA SER A 93 30.12 4.78 -51.15
C SER A 93 29.92 5.70 -49.94
N VAL A 94 30.11 6.98 -50.08
CA VAL A 94 29.74 8.00 -49.05
C VAL A 94 28.24 8.03 -48.87
N ALA A 95 27.46 7.98 -49.96
CA ALA A 95 26.00 7.93 -49.90
C ALA A 95 25.49 6.70 -49.11
N ALA A 96 26.13 5.54 -49.31
CA ALA A 96 25.81 4.32 -48.55
C ALA A 96 26.14 4.44 -47.05
N GLY A 97 27.22 5.14 -46.69
CA GLY A 97 27.50 5.45 -45.28
C GLY A 97 26.45 6.40 -44.68
N LEU A 98 26.07 7.47 -45.39
CA LEU A 98 25.07 8.43 -44.91
C LEU A 98 23.67 7.85 -44.83
N GLU A 99 23.26 6.98 -45.73
CA GLU A 99 22.02 6.18 -45.69
C GLU A 99 21.92 5.43 -44.34
N MET A 100 22.99 4.70 -43.96
CA MET A 100 23.04 4.01 -42.66
C MET A 100 22.89 4.97 -41.48
N VAL A 101 23.52 6.16 -41.50
CA VAL A 101 23.41 7.16 -40.46
C VAL A 101 21.98 7.63 -40.29
N VAL A 102 21.33 8.02 -41.38
CA VAL A 102 19.94 8.52 -41.38
C VAL A 102 18.99 7.48 -40.77
N GLY A 103 19.02 6.24 -41.23
CA GLY A 103 18.18 5.18 -40.73
C GLY A 103 18.44 4.86 -39.24
N THR A 104 19.70 4.84 -38.83
CA THR A 104 20.08 4.62 -37.43
C THR A 104 19.54 5.74 -36.54
N LEU A 105 19.68 7.00 -36.95
CA LEU A 105 19.23 8.16 -36.17
C LEU A 105 17.71 8.21 -36.03
N ILE A 106 16.96 7.88 -37.08
CA ILE A 106 15.49 7.84 -37.06
C ILE A 106 15.01 6.70 -36.12
N LEU A 107 15.58 5.50 -36.23
CA LEU A 107 15.15 4.35 -35.45
C LEU A 107 15.54 4.45 -33.97
N ARG A 108 16.74 4.90 -33.66
CA ARG A 108 17.21 5.06 -32.27
C ARG A 108 16.73 6.36 -31.63
N GLY A 109 16.55 7.41 -32.40
CA GLY A 109 16.21 8.74 -31.90
C GLY A 109 17.30 9.25 -30.94
N ARG A 110 16.87 9.82 -29.80
CA ARG A 110 17.78 10.30 -28.74
C ARG A 110 18.18 9.23 -27.72
N ARG A 111 17.66 7.99 -27.83
CA ARG A 111 17.87 6.92 -26.86
C ARG A 111 19.01 6.00 -27.31
N ASP A 112 19.84 5.57 -26.35
CA ASP A 112 20.88 4.56 -26.60
C ASP A 112 20.36 3.12 -26.52
N GLU A 113 19.04 2.94 -26.34
CA GLU A 113 18.41 1.62 -26.30
C GLU A 113 18.23 1.04 -27.70
N LEU A 114 18.30 -0.28 -27.77
CA LEU A 114 18.05 -1.01 -29.01
C LEU A 114 16.58 -0.82 -29.45
N PRO A 115 16.31 -0.35 -30.68
CA PRO A 115 14.93 -0.21 -31.16
C PRO A 115 14.15 -1.51 -31.07
N SER A 116 12.91 -1.44 -30.60
CA SER A 116 12.02 -2.60 -30.50
C SER A 116 11.06 -2.67 -31.68
N LEU A 117 10.60 -3.88 -32.00
CA LEU A 117 9.47 -4.15 -32.88
C LEU A 117 8.37 -4.81 -32.06
N SER A 118 7.62 -4.00 -31.31
CA SER A 118 6.58 -4.46 -30.39
C SER A 118 5.21 -3.83 -30.62
N THR A 119 5.17 -2.70 -31.31
CA THR A 119 3.94 -1.94 -31.55
C THR A 119 3.78 -1.54 -33.04
N PRO A 120 2.57 -1.24 -33.51
CA PRO A 120 2.37 -0.70 -34.87
C PRO A 120 3.14 0.60 -35.14
N ARG A 121 3.37 1.41 -34.09
CA ARG A 121 4.20 2.63 -34.22
C ARG A 121 5.65 2.31 -34.53
N ASP A 122 6.18 1.19 -34.04
CA ASP A 122 7.54 0.75 -34.32
C ASP A 122 7.69 0.35 -35.80
N ILE A 123 6.65 -0.28 -36.39
CA ILE A 123 6.63 -0.57 -37.83
C ILE A 123 6.60 0.74 -38.62
N GLY A 124 5.75 1.69 -38.25
CA GLY A 124 5.69 2.99 -38.92
C GLY A 124 7.05 3.72 -38.89
N ARG A 125 7.74 3.69 -37.74
CA ARG A 125 9.10 4.25 -37.61
C ARG A 125 10.13 3.50 -38.46
N LEU A 126 10.04 2.18 -38.55
CA LEU A 126 10.88 1.36 -39.43
C LEU A 126 10.67 1.76 -40.88
N VAL A 127 9.43 1.82 -41.34
CA VAL A 127 9.09 2.22 -42.72
C VAL A 127 9.62 3.62 -43.04
N VAL A 128 9.35 4.60 -42.18
CA VAL A 128 9.86 5.97 -42.35
C VAL A 128 11.39 5.98 -42.40
N ALA A 129 12.07 5.24 -41.51
CA ALA A 129 13.52 5.21 -41.48
C ALA A 129 14.10 4.58 -42.75
N VAL A 130 13.52 3.48 -43.22
CA VAL A 130 13.94 2.77 -44.44
C VAL A 130 13.80 3.65 -45.67
N PHE A 131 12.63 4.27 -45.87
CA PHE A 131 12.40 5.12 -47.04
C PHE A 131 13.20 6.43 -46.99
N ALA A 132 13.34 7.06 -45.81
CA ALA A 132 14.19 8.24 -45.66
C ALA A 132 15.67 7.93 -45.93
N SER A 133 16.16 6.79 -45.48
CA SER A 133 17.52 6.31 -45.75
C SER A 133 17.75 6.06 -47.25
N ALA A 134 16.84 5.31 -47.87
CA ALA A 134 16.93 5.03 -49.29
C ALA A 134 16.86 6.29 -50.16
N ALA A 135 16.00 7.25 -49.81
CA ALA A 135 15.91 8.55 -50.46
C ALA A 135 17.22 9.35 -50.28
N THR A 136 17.88 9.29 -49.12
CA THR A 136 19.18 9.94 -48.89
C THR A 136 20.24 9.38 -49.82
N PHE A 137 20.30 8.06 -49.94
CA PHE A 137 21.22 7.44 -50.91
C PHE A 137 20.96 7.91 -52.34
N ASP A 138 19.72 7.84 -52.76
CA ASP A 138 19.27 8.16 -54.13
C ASP A 138 19.56 9.61 -54.50
N LEU A 139 19.19 10.56 -53.65
CA LEU A 139 19.44 11.97 -53.87
C LEU A 139 20.93 12.27 -54.07
N LEU A 140 21.78 11.66 -53.23
CA LEU A 140 23.24 11.80 -53.37
C LEU A 140 23.78 11.13 -54.61
N ALA A 141 23.31 9.94 -54.93
CA ALA A 141 23.70 9.19 -56.13
C ALA A 141 23.35 9.93 -57.42
N VAL A 142 22.15 10.54 -57.46
CA VAL A 142 21.71 11.41 -58.57
C VAL A 142 22.57 12.67 -58.66
N ALA A 143 22.81 13.35 -57.52
CA ALA A 143 23.62 14.57 -57.51
C ALA A 143 25.04 14.33 -58.04
N VAL A 144 25.69 13.23 -57.61
CA VAL A 144 27.03 12.85 -58.09
C VAL A 144 26.99 12.50 -59.60
N SER A 145 25.96 11.82 -60.08
CA SER A 145 25.81 11.50 -61.50
C SER A 145 25.67 12.74 -62.38
N LEU A 146 24.80 13.67 -61.96
CA LEU A 146 24.64 14.96 -62.66
C LEU A 146 25.91 15.81 -62.66
N ALA A 147 26.67 15.83 -61.54
CA ALA A 147 27.95 16.51 -61.48
C ALA A 147 29.00 15.93 -62.46
N LEU A 148 28.86 14.65 -62.81
CA LEU A 148 29.70 13.97 -63.83
C LEU A 148 29.15 14.09 -65.25
N GLY A 149 28.03 14.76 -65.46
CA GLY A 149 27.40 14.90 -66.78
C GLY A 149 26.61 13.65 -67.24
N ASP A 150 26.45 12.62 -66.37
CA ASP A 150 25.73 11.40 -66.68
C ASP A 150 24.22 11.54 -66.37
N THR A 151 23.50 12.26 -67.23
CA THR A 151 22.07 12.51 -67.04
C THR A 151 21.21 11.27 -67.23
N ALA A 152 21.55 10.37 -68.12
CA ALA A 152 20.85 9.11 -68.33
C ALA A 152 21.03 8.16 -67.15
N GLY A 153 22.25 8.02 -66.63
CA GLY A 153 22.54 7.26 -65.45
C GLY A 153 21.89 7.88 -64.19
N ALA A 154 21.82 9.20 -64.09
CA ALA A 154 21.10 9.88 -63.00
C ALA A 154 19.60 9.52 -62.97
N TRP A 155 18.92 9.49 -64.10
CA TRP A 155 17.51 9.12 -64.19
C TRP A 155 17.30 7.64 -63.78
N THR A 156 18.11 6.73 -64.32
CA THR A 156 18.03 5.31 -63.95
C THR A 156 18.26 5.07 -62.46
N ARG A 157 19.23 5.75 -61.86
CA ARG A 157 19.48 5.67 -60.41
C ARG A 157 18.33 6.23 -59.59
N PHE A 158 17.73 7.31 -60.05
CA PHE A 158 16.55 7.91 -59.37
C PHE A 158 15.35 6.93 -59.36
N VAL A 159 15.08 6.25 -60.45
CA VAL A 159 13.91 5.34 -60.57
C VAL A 159 14.13 4.01 -59.87
N THR A 160 15.36 3.47 -59.93
CA THR A 160 15.65 2.10 -59.40
C THR A 160 16.39 2.07 -58.08
N GLY A 161 16.93 3.18 -57.64
CA GLY A 161 17.80 3.26 -56.45
C GLY A 161 17.03 3.06 -55.15
N ALA A 162 16.11 3.93 -54.84
CA ALA A 162 15.39 3.89 -53.55
C ALA A 162 14.68 2.56 -53.30
N PRO A 163 13.94 1.95 -54.27
CA PRO A 163 13.32 0.64 -54.03
C PRO A 163 14.27 -0.48 -53.65
N ARG A 164 15.46 -0.61 -54.30
CA ARG A 164 16.41 -1.68 -54.02
C ARG A 164 17.09 -1.56 -52.64
N HIS A 165 17.40 -0.35 -52.23
CA HIS A 165 17.94 -0.08 -50.89
C HIS A 165 16.88 -0.29 -49.82
N ALA A 166 15.65 0.20 -50.06
CA ALA A 166 14.53 -0.01 -49.18
C ALA A 166 14.21 -1.51 -48.96
N ALA A 167 14.16 -2.29 -50.04
CA ALA A 167 13.93 -3.73 -49.95
C ALA A 167 15.03 -4.44 -49.12
N GLY A 168 16.31 -4.12 -49.37
CA GLY A 168 17.42 -4.66 -48.59
C GLY A 168 17.37 -4.29 -47.11
N MET A 169 17.05 -3.04 -46.79
CA MET A 169 16.91 -2.58 -45.40
C MET A 169 15.72 -3.17 -44.67
N ILE A 170 14.53 -3.21 -45.30
CA ILE A 170 13.32 -3.68 -44.61
C ILE A 170 13.36 -5.19 -44.36
N LEU A 171 14.04 -5.97 -45.19
CA LEU A 171 14.24 -7.42 -45.02
C LEU A 171 15.22 -7.73 -43.87
N LEU A 172 16.30 -6.98 -43.76
CA LEU A 172 17.41 -7.34 -42.87
C LEU A 172 17.46 -6.54 -41.57
N ALA A 173 17.21 -5.24 -41.59
CA ALA A 173 17.30 -4.43 -40.39
C ALA A 173 16.41 -4.91 -39.22
N PRO A 174 15.17 -5.40 -39.45
CA PRO A 174 14.34 -5.96 -38.36
C PRO A 174 15.00 -7.10 -37.59
N LEU A 175 15.82 -7.91 -38.21
CA LEU A 175 16.53 -9.01 -37.53
C LEU A 175 17.50 -8.53 -36.45
N PHE A 176 18.00 -7.30 -36.57
CA PHE A 176 18.91 -6.66 -35.62
C PHE A 176 18.14 -5.89 -34.51
N MET A 177 16.84 -5.71 -34.61
CA MET A 177 16.01 -5.04 -33.63
C MET A 177 15.65 -5.96 -32.45
N SER A 178 15.11 -5.40 -31.40
CA SER A 178 14.59 -6.15 -30.26
C SER A 178 13.16 -6.63 -30.57
N HIS A 179 12.87 -7.88 -30.25
CA HIS A 179 11.54 -8.47 -30.43
C HIS A 179 10.94 -8.89 -29.09
N PRO A 180 9.63 -8.79 -28.90
CA PRO A 180 8.97 -9.28 -27.70
C PRO A 180 9.23 -10.79 -27.54
N ARG A 181 9.57 -11.19 -26.30
CA ARG A 181 9.77 -12.61 -25.96
C ARG A 181 8.41 -13.26 -25.77
N ARG A 182 7.85 -13.80 -26.85
CA ARG A 182 6.62 -14.57 -26.82
C ARG A 182 6.91 -16.07 -26.73
N PRO A 183 6.11 -16.84 -25.98
CA PRO A 183 6.26 -18.29 -25.96
C PRO A 183 5.98 -18.85 -27.36
N ARG A 184 6.68 -19.92 -27.72
CA ARG A 184 6.42 -20.64 -28.97
C ARG A 184 5.03 -21.28 -28.91
N VAL A 185 4.24 -21.08 -29.95
CA VAL A 185 2.90 -21.66 -30.07
C VAL A 185 2.93 -22.92 -30.91
N ALA A 186 3.79 -22.95 -31.93
CA ALA A 186 3.94 -24.09 -32.83
C ALA A 186 4.89 -25.16 -32.26
N GLN A 187 4.56 -26.42 -32.50
CA GLN A 187 5.45 -27.56 -32.19
C GLN A 187 6.62 -27.62 -33.18
N PRO A 188 7.77 -28.24 -32.83
CA PRO A 188 8.93 -28.32 -33.73
C PRO A 188 8.62 -28.94 -35.09
N LEU A 189 7.80 -29.98 -35.14
CA LEU A 189 7.38 -30.63 -36.39
C LEU A 189 6.50 -29.71 -37.27
N GLU A 190 5.58 -28.95 -36.64
CA GLU A 190 4.75 -27.94 -37.29
C GLU A 190 5.62 -26.83 -37.92
N ILE A 191 6.65 -26.36 -37.18
CA ILE A 191 7.61 -25.38 -37.67
C ILE A 191 8.35 -25.92 -38.91
N ALA A 192 8.86 -27.14 -38.84
CA ALA A 192 9.57 -27.76 -39.93
C ALA A 192 8.68 -27.92 -41.16
N ALA A 193 7.46 -28.44 -40.99
CA ALA A 193 6.50 -28.60 -42.07
C ALA A 193 6.13 -27.25 -42.72
N GLN A 194 5.89 -26.23 -41.91
CA GLN A 194 5.52 -24.88 -42.39
C GLN A 194 6.67 -24.26 -43.21
N VAL A 195 7.93 -24.31 -42.71
CA VAL A 195 9.11 -23.79 -43.42
C VAL A 195 9.33 -24.55 -44.74
N VAL A 196 9.21 -25.89 -44.76
CA VAL A 196 9.32 -26.69 -45.97
C VAL A 196 8.24 -26.28 -47.01
N VAL A 197 7.00 -26.12 -46.57
CA VAL A 197 5.91 -25.68 -47.45
C VAL A 197 6.18 -24.29 -48.05
N ALA A 198 6.64 -23.35 -47.20
CA ALA A 198 6.90 -21.98 -47.66
C ALA A 198 8.05 -21.94 -48.68
N LEU A 199 9.15 -22.64 -48.41
CA LEU A 199 10.27 -22.73 -49.36
C LEU A 199 9.89 -23.47 -50.65
N ALA A 200 9.13 -24.57 -50.57
CA ALA A 200 8.64 -25.32 -51.73
C ALA A 200 7.75 -24.46 -52.62
N VAL A 201 6.82 -23.69 -52.00
CA VAL A 201 5.96 -22.75 -52.74
C VAL A 201 6.79 -21.62 -53.38
N ALA A 202 7.77 -21.07 -52.67
CA ALA A 202 8.66 -20.05 -53.23
C ALA A 202 9.46 -20.57 -54.41
N VAL A 203 10.07 -21.76 -54.31
CA VAL A 203 10.81 -22.40 -55.40
C VAL A 203 9.87 -22.71 -56.60
N PHE A 204 8.69 -23.26 -56.33
CA PHE A 204 7.69 -23.50 -57.36
C PHE A 204 7.34 -22.21 -58.11
N VAL A 205 7.01 -21.14 -57.42
CA VAL A 205 6.54 -19.88 -58.05
C VAL A 205 7.65 -19.13 -58.75
N PHE A 206 8.86 -19.03 -58.16
CA PHE A 206 9.91 -18.15 -58.67
C PHE A 206 10.94 -18.87 -59.52
N VAL A 207 11.06 -20.21 -59.41
CA VAL A 207 12.11 -20.97 -60.13
C VAL A 207 11.53 -21.94 -61.15
N LEU A 208 10.46 -22.68 -60.78
CA LEU A 208 9.88 -23.74 -61.63
C LEU A 208 8.76 -23.27 -62.52
N ASN A 209 7.93 -22.33 -62.04
CA ASN A 209 6.76 -21.84 -62.78
C ASN A 209 7.17 -20.80 -63.84
N GLY A 210 7.02 -21.19 -65.12
CA GLY A 210 7.30 -20.33 -66.26
C GLY A 210 6.10 -19.64 -66.88
N LEU A 211 4.88 -19.94 -66.45
CA LEU A 211 3.66 -19.53 -67.20
C LEU A 211 2.68 -18.64 -66.45
N LEU A 212 2.50 -18.84 -65.15
CA LEU A 212 1.40 -18.22 -64.41
C LEU A 212 1.88 -17.09 -63.50
N PRO A 213 1.13 -15.97 -63.33
CA PRO A 213 1.45 -14.86 -62.42
C PRO A 213 1.12 -15.19 -60.98
N LEU A 214 1.71 -16.23 -60.39
CA LEU A 214 1.39 -16.77 -59.06
C LEU A 214 2.16 -16.09 -57.90
N ALA A 215 2.61 -14.84 -58.09
CA ALA A 215 3.41 -14.12 -57.08
C ALA A 215 2.73 -14.00 -55.71
N PHE A 216 1.42 -14.15 -55.64
CA PHE A 216 0.65 -14.09 -54.39
C PHE A 216 0.67 -15.42 -53.59
N LEU A 217 1.00 -16.53 -54.21
CA LEU A 217 0.92 -17.86 -53.58
C LEU A 217 1.79 -18.01 -52.32
N PRO A 218 3.03 -17.45 -52.24
CA PRO A 218 3.83 -17.43 -51.00
C PRO A 218 3.17 -16.72 -49.80
N PHE A 219 2.14 -15.88 -50.03
CA PHE A 219 1.42 -15.25 -48.95
C PHE A 219 0.72 -16.27 -48.02
N LEU A 220 0.20 -17.39 -48.56
CA LEU A 220 -0.51 -18.40 -47.78
C LEU A 220 0.38 -19.03 -46.68
N PRO A 221 1.56 -19.59 -46.97
CA PRO A 221 2.46 -20.08 -45.91
C PRO A 221 3.01 -18.97 -45.00
N LEU A 222 3.18 -17.74 -45.53
CA LEU A 222 3.62 -16.62 -44.69
C LEU A 222 2.56 -16.14 -43.72
N VAL A 223 1.24 -16.23 -44.04
CA VAL A 223 0.16 -16.04 -43.06
C VAL A 223 0.26 -17.06 -41.95
N TRP A 224 0.48 -18.34 -42.30
CA TRP A 224 0.72 -19.39 -41.29
C TRP A 224 1.92 -19.07 -40.41
N ALA A 225 3.06 -18.65 -41.01
CA ALA A 225 4.22 -18.19 -40.27
C ALA A 225 3.93 -17.03 -39.32
N ALA A 226 3.25 -15.99 -39.78
CA ALA A 226 2.89 -14.82 -38.97
C ALA A 226 2.00 -15.16 -37.78
N MET A 227 1.13 -16.15 -37.95
CA MET A 227 0.23 -16.63 -36.90
C MET A 227 0.88 -17.58 -35.90
N ARG A 228 1.86 -18.39 -36.30
CA ARG A 228 2.35 -19.52 -35.49
C ARG A 228 3.81 -19.44 -35.10
N LEU A 229 4.67 -18.79 -35.89
CA LEU A 229 6.09 -18.69 -35.65
C LEU A 229 6.44 -17.47 -34.77
N THR A 230 7.66 -17.47 -34.24
CA THR A 230 8.18 -16.25 -33.63
C THR A 230 8.55 -15.23 -34.71
N THR A 231 8.44 -13.93 -34.39
CA THR A 231 8.75 -12.85 -35.34
C THR A 231 10.12 -13.00 -35.99
N ARG A 232 11.13 -13.50 -35.26
CA ARG A 232 12.48 -13.75 -35.83
C ARG A 232 12.48 -14.88 -36.86
N MET A 233 11.82 -16.01 -36.58
CA MET A 233 11.74 -17.14 -37.52
C MET A 233 11.01 -16.73 -38.79
N MET A 234 9.90 -16.01 -38.66
CA MET A 234 9.15 -15.46 -39.79
C MET A 234 10.02 -14.50 -40.62
N LEU A 235 10.79 -13.61 -40.01
CA LEU A 235 11.69 -12.70 -40.73
C LEU A 235 12.80 -13.45 -41.50
N VAL A 236 13.36 -14.51 -40.94
CA VAL A 236 14.35 -15.37 -41.61
C VAL A 236 13.72 -16.09 -42.79
N GLU A 237 12.51 -16.60 -42.62
CA GLU A 237 11.74 -17.24 -43.70
C GLU A 237 11.43 -16.26 -44.84
N MET A 238 10.98 -15.05 -44.51
CA MET A 238 10.73 -13.99 -45.50
C MET A 238 11.99 -13.62 -46.26
N LEU A 239 13.15 -13.56 -45.58
CA LEU A 239 14.43 -13.33 -46.21
C LEU A 239 14.76 -14.47 -47.19
N ALA A 240 14.49 -15.72 -46.82
CA ALA A 240 14.70 -16.87 -47.72
C ALA A 240 13.78 -16.83 -48.96
N VAL A 241 12.48 -16.48 -48.75
CA VAL A 241 11.55 -16.32 -49.86
C VAL A 241 11.96 -15.17 -50.80
N ALA A 242 12.39 -14.03 -50.28
CA ALA A 242 12.91 -12.89 -51.02
C ALA A 242 14.18 -13.26 -51.84
N LEU A 243 15.11 -14.02 -51.21
CA LEU A 243 16.30 -14.49 -51.90
C LEU A 243 15.97 -15.43 -53.07
N ILE A 244 15.04 -16.39 -52.89
CA ILE A 244 14.59 -17.29 -53.95
C ILE A 244 13.91 -16.48 -55.06
N ALA A 245 13.09 -15.50 -54.75
CA ALA A 245 12.43 -14.62 -55.72
C ALA A 245 13.45 -13.79 -56.51
N SER A 246 14.45 -13.20 -55.83
CA SER A 246 15.52 -12.41 -56.45
C SER A 246 16.40 -13.25 -57.40
N VAL A 247 16.85 -14.44 -56.94
CA VAL A 247 17.67 -15.35 -57.77
C VAL A 247 16.86 -15.90 -58.95
N GLY A 248 15.62 -16.28 -58.76
CA GLY A 248 14.73 -16.73 -59.83
C GLY A 248 14.53 -15.65 -60.90
N SER A 249 14.22 -14.43 -60.49
CA SER A 249 14.00 -13.28 -61.39
C SER A 249 15.25 -12.91 -62.18
N ALA A 250 16.42 -12.90 -61.53
CA ALA A 250 17.72 -12.66 -62.17
C ALA A 250 18.11 -13.77 -63.15
N SER A 251 17.64 -15.00 -62.96
CA SER A 251 17.85 -16.13 -63.85
C SER A 251 16.83 -16.24 -65.00
N GLY A 252 16.03 -15.18 -65.24
CA GLY A 252 15.02 -15.16 -66.28
C GLY A 252 13.78 -16.01 -65.98
N ARG A 253 13.54 -16.37 -64.70
CA ARG A 253 12.47 -17.26 -64.27
C ARG A 253 11.45 -16.54 -63.34
N GLY A 254 10.27 -17.13 -63.28
CA GLY A 254 9.21 -16.64 -62.39
C GLY A 254 8.48 -15.39 -62.89
N PRO A 255 7.54 -14.86 -62.09
CA PRO A 255 6.61 -13.80 -62.50
C PRO A 255 7.31 -12.44 -62.71
N PHE A 256 8.46 -12.20 -62.10
CA PHE A 256 9.22 -10.94 -62.17
C PHE A 256 10.43 -11.03 -63.08
N SER A 257 10.48 -12.05 -63.95
CA SER A 257 11.64 -12.31 -64.79
C SER A 257 11.91 -11.18 -65.76
N PHE A 258 13.19 -10.87 -65.99
CA PHE A 258 13.66 -9.83 -66.90
C PHE A 258 13.46 -10.17 -68.37
N ASP A 259 13.11 -11.43 -68.70
CA ASP A 259 12.73 -11.86 -70.04
C ASP A 259 11.31 -11.44 -70.39
N ARG A 260 10.45 -11.16 -69.38
CA ARG A 260 9.05 -10.80 -69.57
C ARG A 260 8.76 -9.31 -69.37
N LEU A 261 9.53 -8.69 -68.52
CA LEU A 261 9.44 -7.28 -68.21
C LEU A 261 10.76 -6.59 -68.60
N THR A 262 10.72 -5.29 -68.85
CA THR A 262 12.03 -4.61 -68.93
C THR A 262 12.77 -4.84 -67.62
N PRO A 263 14.12 -4.96 -67.65
CA PRO A 263 14.93 -5.24 -66.44
C PRO A 263 14.64 -4.24 -65.30
N GLU A 264 14.40 -2.97 -65.60
CA GLU A 264 14.03 -1.95 -64.63
C GLU A 264 12.67 -2.22 -63.99
N THR A 265 11.65 -2.51 -64.81
CA THR A 265 10.27 -2.79 -64.35
C THR A 265 10.23 -4.06 -63.49
N GLY A 266 10.88 -5.13 -63.96
CA GLY A 266 10.99 -6.41 -63.22
C GLY A 266 11.65 -6.24 -61.86
N SER A 267 12.73 -5.44 -61.81
CA SER A 267 13.43 -5.13 -60.55
C SER A 267 12.52 -4.33 -59.59
N ILE A 268 11.87 -3.30 -60.05
CA ILE A 268 10.98 -2.47 -59.23
C ILE A 268 9.79 -3.28 -58.67
N VAL A 269 9.11 -4.08 -59.49
CA VAL A 269 7.99 -4.94 -59.06
C VAL A 269 8.42 -5.99 -58.04
N LEU A 270 9.61 -6.63 -58.22
CA LEU A 270 10.19 -7.53 -57.27
C LEU A 270 10.42 -6.85 -55.91
N GLN A 271 11.00 -5.64 -55.92
CA GLN A 271 11.29 -4.88 -54.69
C GLN A 271 10.01 -4.43 -53.97
N ILE A 272 8.97 -4.02 -54.70
CA ILE A 272 7.67 -3.73 -54.13
C ILE A 272 7.07 -4.99 -53.49
N PHE A 273 7.19 -6.14 -54.12
CA PHE A 273 6.81 -7.43 -53.52
C PHE A 273 7.55 -7.70 -52.22
N GLU A 274 8.87 -7.58 -52.19
CA GLU A 274 9.71 -7.79 -51.03
C GLU A 274 9.39 -6.84 -49.87
N VAL A 275 9.18 -5.55 -50.15
CA VAL A 275 8.76 -4.58 -49.15
C VAL A 275 7.38 -4.89 -48.60
N SER A 276 6.45 -5.27 -49.50
CA SER A 276 5.07 -5.57 -49.15
C SER A 276 4.94 -6.78 -48.22
N ILE A 277 5.66 -7.88 -48.51
CA ILE A 277 5.63 -9.08 -47.66
C ILE A 277 6.12 -8.76 -46.26
N VAL A 278 7.18 -7.97 -46.10
CA VAL A 278 7.68 -7.62 -44.76
C VAL A 278 6.70 -6.75 -44.01
N ILE A 279 6.19 -5.68 -44.61
CA ILE A 279 5.24 -4.76 -43.95
C ILE A 279 3.98 -5.51 -43.53
N VAL A 280 3.36 -6.25 -44.43
CA VAL A 280 2.09 -6.95 -44.19
C VAL A 280 2.24 -8.02 -43.12
N PHE A 281 3.23 -8.89 -43.24
CA PHE A 281 3.35 -10.02 -42.31
C PHE A 281 3.96 -9.62 -40.96
N LEU A 282 4.80 -8.59 -40.95
CA LEU A 282 5.25 -8.02 -39.69
C LEU A 282 4.09 -7.37 -38.94
N ALA A 283 3.23 -6.60 -39.64
CA ALA A 283 2.03 -6.03 -39.04
C ALA A 283 1.07 -7.12 -38.52
N LEU A 284 0.84 -8.17 -39.33
CA LEU A 284 -0.01 -9.30 -38.94
C LEU A 284 0.55 -10.03 -37.72
N SER A 285 1.86 -10.35 -37.73
CA SER A 285 2.52 -11.02 -36.59
C SER A 285 2.41 -10.21 -35.29
N LEU A 286 2.55 -8.88 -35.38
CA LEU A 286 2.40 -8.00 -34.20
C LEU A 286 0.97 -7.92 -33.73
N ALA A 287 -0.01 -7.80 -34.65
CA ALA A 287 -1.44 -7.74 -34.31
C ALA A 287 -1.91 -9.03 -33.61
N VAL A 288 -1.61 -10.19 -34.20
CA VAL A 288 -1.93 -11.50 -33.60
C VAL A 288 -1.22 -11.68 -32.27
N GLY A 289 0.01 -11.20 -32.16
CA GLY A 289 0.75 -11.27 -30.90
C GLY A 289 0.16 -10.39 -29.80
N GLN A 290 -0.30 -9.18 -30.11
CA GLN A 290 -0.94 -8.29 -29.15
C GLN A 290 -2.29 -8.86 -28.66
N GLU A 291 -3.09 -9.39 -29.58
CA GLU A 291 -4.35 -10.04 -29.22
C GLU A 291 -4.13 -11.20 -28.24
N ARG A 292 -3.17 -12.07 -28.51
CA ARG A 292 -2.81 -13.18 -27.61
C ARG A 292 -2.29 -12.71 -26.25
N ASP A 293 -1.47 -11.68 -26.23
CA ASP A 293 -0.92 -11.12 -24.97
C ASP A 293 -2.07 -10.53 -24.14
N THR A 294 -3.05 -9.87 -24.77
CA THR A 294 -4.23 -9.33 -24.12
C THR A 294 -5.13 -10.44 -23.56
N ALA A 295 -5.46 -11.45 -24.40
CA ALA A 295 -6.25 -12.60 -23.97
C ALA A 295 -5.59 -13.34 -22.79
N ARG A 296 -4.26 -13.53 -22.86
CA ARG A 296 -3.51 -14.18 -21.77
C ARG A 296 -3.53 -13.36 -20.49
N ARG A 297 -3.38 -12.04 -20.56
CA ARG A 297 -3.48 -11.16 -19.38
C ARG A 297 -4.85 -11.22 -18.75
N LEU A 298 -5.90 -11.22 -19.59
CA LEU A 298 -7.28 -11.33 -19.12
C LEU A 298 -7.50 -12.66 -18.38
N ASN A 299 -7.08 -13.78 -18.97
CA ASN A 299 -7.20 -15.10 -18.36
C ASN A 299 -6.43 -15.21 -17.03
N ILE A 300 -5.22 -14.64 -16.97
CA ILE A 300 -4.43 -14.63 -15.72
C ILE A 300 -5.14 -13.75 -14.66
N SER A 301 -5.65 -12.60 -15.05
CA SER A 301 -6.38 -11.70 -14.14
C SER A 301 -7.65 -12.38 -13.60
N GLU A 302 -8.41 -13.03 -14.46
CA GLU A 302 -9.62 -13.76 -14.09
C GLU A 302 -9.30 -14.92 -13.12
N GLU A 303 -8.27 -15.71 -13.43
CA GLU A 303 -7.85 -16.82 -12.58
C GLU A 303 -7.33 -16.34 -11.21
N LEU A 304 -6.56 -15.24 -11.17
CA LEU A 304 -6.12 -14.63 -9.92
C LEU A 304 -7.30 -14.10 -9.11
N PHE A 305 -8.26 -13.42 -9.76
CA PHE A 305 -9.47 -12.97 -9.09
C PHE A 305 -10.25 -14.16 -8.51
N ARG A 306 -10.47 -15.21 -9.32
CA ARG A 306 -11.19 -16.41 -8.88
C ARG A 306 -10.51 -17.08 -7.67
N ARG A 307 -9.18 -17.26 -7.73
CA ARG A 307 -8.43 -17.87 -6.63
C ARG A 307 -8.46 -17.00 -5.35
N ASN A 308 -8.27 -15.70 -5.47
CA ASN A 308 -8.31 -14.80 -4.32
C ASN A 308 -9.71 -14.73 -3.71
N PHE A 309 -10.75 -14.72 -4.53
CA PHE A 309 -12.13 -14.72 -4.09
C PHE A 309 -12.46 -16.02 -3.31
N GLU A 310 -12.10 -17.19 -3.86
CA GLU A 310 -12.37 -18.49 -3.22
C GLU A 310 -11.49 -18.75 -1.99
N ALA A 311 -10.22 -18.31 -2.00
CA ALA A 311 -9.29 -18.51 -0.89
C ALA A 311 -9.49 -17.52 0.27
N SER A 312 -10.35 -16.53 0.14
CA SER A 312 -10.62 -15.55 1.20
C SER A 312 -11.22 -16.24 2.44
N VAL A 313 -10.63 -16.00 3.60
CA VAL A 313 -11.14 -16.47 4.90
C VAL A 313 -12.47 -15.76 5.27
N ALA A 314 -12.65 -14.53 4.81
CA ALA A 314 -13.91 -13.82 4.96
C ALA A 314 -14.95 -14.35 3.97
N GLY A 315 -16.19 -14.45 4.41
CA GLY A 315 -17.30 -14.68 3.51
C GLY A 315 -17.42 -13.54 2.52
N SER A 316 -17.45 -13.85 1.23
CA SER A 316 -17.53 -12.85 0.17
C SER A 316 -18.70 -13.16 -0.76
N LEU A 317 -19.55 -12.17 -0.99
CA LEU A 317 -20.69 -12.22 -1.88
C LEU A 317 -20.60 -11.10 -2.91
N ILE A 318 -20.97 -11.40 -4.15
CA ILE A 318 -21.32 -10.38 -5.13
C ILE A 318 -22.84 -10.44 -5.25
N VAL A 319 -23.49 -9.32 -4.96
CA VAL A 319 -24.95 -9.21 -5.01
C VAL A 319 -25.38 -8.21 -6.08
N ALA A 320 -26.49 -8.50 -6.73
CA ALA A 320 -27.15 -7.61 -7.67
C ALA A 320 -28.50 -7.19 -7.13
N ARG A 321 -28.96 -6.01 -7.53
CA ARG A 321 -30.31 -5.55 -7.22
C ARG A 321 -31.33 -6.40 -7.97
N ASP A 322 -32.37 -6.87 -7.28
CA ASP A 322 -33.43 -7.69 -7.82
C ASP A 322 -34.79 -7.24 -7.26
N GLY A 323 -35.48 -6.37 -7.99
CA GLY A 323 -36.66 -5.68 -7.52
C GLY A 323 -36.34 -4.79 -6.32
N ASP A 324 -37.04 -4.98 -5.21
CA ASP A 324 -36.85 -4.21 -3.98
C ASP A 324 -35.73 -4.77 -3.06
N GLY A 325 -35.08 -5.87 -3.46
CA GLY A 325 -34.07 -6.54 -2.63
C GLY A 325 -32.75 -6.78 -3.34
N TRP A 326 -31.89 -7.57 -2.69
CA TRP A 326 -30.58 -7.96 -3.20
C TRP A 326 -30.53 -9.47 -3.38
N SER A 327 -30.01 -9.92 -4.54
CA SER A 327 -29.78 -11.34 -4.81
C SER A 327 -28.31 -11.64 -5.04
N VAL A 328 -27.84 -12.77 -4.49
CA VAL A 328 -26.45 -13.23 -4.61
C VAL A 328 -26.21 -13.75 -6.01
N ARG A 329 -25.25 -13.19 -6.70
CA ARG A 329 -24.77 -13.65 -8.01
C ARG A 329 -23.57 -14.59 -7.86
N ARG A 330 -22.76 -14.35 -6.84
CA ARG A 330 -21.56 -15.17 -6.57
C ARG A 330 -21.26 -15.21 -5.07
N SER A 331 -20.86 -16.37 -4.58
CA SER A 331 -20.39 -16.60 -3.21
C SER A 331 -19.05 -17.33 -3.24
N ASN A 332 -18.21 -17.12 -2.22
CA ASN A 332 -17.03 -17.93 -2.01
C ASN A 332 -17.30 -19.07 -1.00
N LEU A 333 -16.35 -20.01 -0.89
CA LEU A 333 -16.48 -21.16 0.01
C LEU A 333 -16.67 -20.75 1.49
N SER A 334 -16.00 -19.67 1.92
CA SER A 334 -16.16 -19.16 3.29
C SER A 334 -17.56 -18.63 3.54
N ALA A 335 -18.16 -17.93 2.58
CA ALA A 335 -19.54 -17.46 2.68
C ALA A 335 -20.53 -18.63 2.81
N GLU A 336 -20.33 -19.69 2.05
CA GLU A 336 -21.15 -20.91 2.11
C GLU A 336 -20.98 -21.66 3.44
N GLY A 337 -19.82 -21.57 4.07
CA GLY A 337 -19.57 -22.11 5.41
C GLY A 337 -20.26 -21.30 6.51
N ILE A 338 -20.26 -19.97 6.39
CA ILE A 338 -20.89 -19.07 7.37
C ILE A 338 -22.42 -19.02 7.17
N LEU A 339 -22.90 -19.03 5.93
CA LEU A 339 -24.31 -18.98 5.55
C LEU A 339 -24.72 -20.26 4.79
N PRO A 340 -25.05 -21.34 5.50
CA PRO A 340 -25.35 -22.64 4.86
C PRO A 340 -26.53 -22.60 3.90
N ALA A 341 -27.43 -21.63 4.01
CA ALA A 341 -28.56 -21.44 3.12
C ALA A 341 -28.14 -21.20 1.65
N LEU A 342 -26.91 -20.68 1.42
CA LEU A 342 -26.32 -20.57 0.08
C LEU A 342 -26.14 -21.93 -0.59
N LYS A 343 -25.71 -22.96 0.16
CA LYS A 343 -25.57 -24.33 -0.37
C LYS A 343 -26.93 -24.95 -0.72
N ALA A 344 -28.00 -24.51 -0.07
CA ALA A 344 -29.35 -24.93 -0.36
C ALA A 344 -29.98 -24.20 -1.56
N GLY A 345 -29.21 -23.38 -2.29
CA GLY A 345 -29.65 -22.66 -3.48
C GLY A 345 -30.46 -21.39 -3.19
N ARG A 346 -30.49 -20.92 -1.95
CA ARG A 346 -31.10 -19.63 -1.60
C ARG A 346 -30.18 -18.50 -2.03
N THR A 347 -30.69 -17.55 -2.75
CA THR A 347 -29.92 -16.43 -3.33
C THR A 347 -30.36 -15.06 -2.84
N ARG A 348 -31.58 -14.94 -2.30
CA ARG A 348 -32.03 -13.64 -1.75
C ARG A 348 -31.35 -13.38 -0.40
N LEU A 349 -30.94 -12.14 -0.19
CA LEU A 349 -30.21 -11.72 1.01
C LEU A 349 -31.08 -11.90 2.29
N ASP A 350 -32.37 -11.66 2.19
CA ASP A 350 -33.35 -11.85 3.25
C ASP A 350 -33.44 -13.32 3.72
N ASP A 351 -33.34 -14.28 2.80
CA ASP A 351 -33.32 -15.71 3.11
C ASP A 351 -32.01 -16.17 3.77
N LEU A 352 -30.95 -15.40 3.62
CA LEU A 352 -29.60 -15.73 4.09
C LEU A 352 -29.31 -15.18 5.49
N VAL A 353 -29.72 -13.95 5.75
CA VAL A 353 -29.37 -13.25 6.99
C VAL A 353 -30.59 -12.88 7.84
N GLY A 354 -31.80 -13.04 7.31
CA GLY A 354 -33.07 -12.62 7.92
C GLY A 354 -33.50 -11.22 7.48
N ALA A 355 -34.80 -10.95 7.58
CA ALA A 355 -35.42 -9.74 7.06
C ALA A 355 -34.84 -8.44 7.69
N GLN A 356 -34.69 -8.42 9.02
CA GLN A 356 -34.17 -7.25 9.74
C GLN A 356 -32.71 -6.94 9.39
N ALA A 357 -31.86 -7.98 9.30
CA ALA A 357 -30.47 -7.84 8.91
C ALA A 357 -30.34 -7.42 7.44
N SER A 358 -31.16 -7.97 6.55
CA SER A 358 -31.22 -7.60 5.14
C SER A 358 -31.65 -6.15 4.93
N GLU A 359 -32.63 -5.67 5.67
CA GLU A 359 -33.05 -4.26 5.63
C GLU A 359 -31.94 -3.31 6.11
N ALA A 360 -31.22 -3.68 7.17
CA ALA A 360 -30.07 -2.89 7.64
C ALA A 360 -28.96 -2.85 6.58
N LEU A 361 -28.65 -3.97 5.94
CA LEU A 361 -27.68 -4.04 4.83
C LEU A 361 -28.13 -3.21 3.63
N SER A 362 -29.42 -3.27 3.25
CA SER A 362 -29.97 -2.52 2.12
C SER A 362 -29.91 -1.02 2.34
N ARG A 363 -30.25 -0.52 3.52
CA ARG A 363 -30.13 0.92 3.86
C ARG A 363 -28.68 1.43 3.73
N HIS A 364 -27.70 0.63 4.13
CA HIS A 364 -26.29 0.98 3.98
C HIS A 364 -25.84 0.86 2.52
N ALA A 365 -26.34 -0.14 1.79
CA ALA A 365 -26.07 -0.34 0.38
C ALA A 365 -26.56 0.83 -0.50
N ASP A 366 -27.77 1.33 -0.24
CA ASP A 366 -28.35 2.47 -0.95
C ASP A 366 -27.60 3.80 -0.68
N SER A 367 -26.84 3.87 0.42
CA SER A 367 -26.02 5.04 0.78
C SER A 367 -24.56 4.96 0.29
N VAL A 368 -24.12 3.84 -0.32
CA VAL A 368 -22.78 3.66 -0.86
C VAL A 368 -22.73 4.23 -2.28
N ALA A 369 -22.59 5.54 -2.42
CA ALA A 369 -22.36 6.16 -3.73
C ALA A 369 -20.87 6.13 -4.12
N ASP A 370 -19.95 6.47 -3.18
CA ASP A 370 -18.49 6.43 -3.34
C ASP A 370 -17.83 6.02 -2.01
N GLY A 371 -17.24 4.83 -1.97
CA GLY A 371 -16.48 4.38 -0.81
C GLY A 371 -16.90 3.00 -0.28
N TYR A 372 -16.58 2.73 0.98
CA TYR A 372 -17.02 1.52 1.68
C TYR A 372 -17.84 1.87 2.93
N ARG A 373 -18.69 0.94 3.36
CA ARG A 373 -19.45 1.02 4.60
C ARG A 373 -19.30 -0.26 5.41
N GLU A 374 -19.26 -0.11 6.72
CA GLU A 374 -19.27 -1.24 7.64
C GLU A 374 -20.55 -1.26 8.45
N VAL A 375 -21.10 -2.44 8.62
CA VAL A 375 -22.31 -2.65 9.41
C VAL A 375 -22.24 -3.99 10.14
N ARG A 376 -22.73 -4.01 11.39
CA ARG A 376 -22.92 -5.25 12.15
C ARG A 376 -24.39 -5.59 12.14
N VAL A 377 -24.69 -6.84 11.83
CA VAL A 377 -26.05 -7.35 11.83
C VAL A 377 -26.10 -8.64 12.64
N THR A 378 -27.24 -8.90 13.27
CA THR A 378 -27.52 -10.17 13.89
C THR A 378 -28.50 -10.93 12.99
N THR A 379 -28.12 -12.12 12.56
CA THR A 379 -28.98 -12.97 11.74
C THR A 379 -30.07 -13.63 12.58
N ASP A 380 -31.14 -14.12 11.93
CA ASP A 380 -32.21 -14.87 12.59
C ASP A 380 -31.70 -16.13 13.32
N ALA A 381 -30.56 -16.68 12.88
CA ALA A 381 -29.85 -17.77 13.56
C ALA A 381 -29.04 -17.32 14.79
N GLY A 382 -29.09 -16.05 15.18
CA GLY A 382 -28.37 -15.48 16.32
C GLY A 382 -26.86 -15.33 16.10
N ARG A 383 -26.38 -15.38 14.86
CA ARG A 383 -24.98 -15.07 14.52
C ARG A 383 -24.80 -13.56 14.37
N ILE A 384 -23.68 -13.06 14.84
CA ILE A 384 -23.28 -11.65 14.68
C ILE A 384 -22.28 -11.58 13.53
N LEU A 385 -22.71 -10.99 12.42
CA LEU A 385 -21.88 -10.82 11.23
C LEU A 385 -21.46 -9.36 11.09
N HIS A 386 -20.19 -9.16 10.79
CA HIS A 386 -19.64 -7.83 10.48
C HIS A 386 -19.39 -7.75 8.98
N PHE A 387 -20.15 -6.90 8.31
CA PHE A 387 -20.13 -6.69 6.87
C PHE A 387 -19.34 -5.42 6.50
N SER A 388 -18.56 -5.54 5.42
CA SER A 388 -18.01 -4.42 4.65
C SER A 388 -18.68 -4.42 3.29
N ILE A 389 -19.27 -3.31 2.88
CA ILE A 389 -20.06 -3.13 1.66
C ILE A 389 -19.31 -2.19 0.73
N VAL A 390 -19.06 -2.62 -0.52
CA VAL A 390 -18.39 -1.83 -1.56
C VAL A 390 -19.22 -1.86 -2.84
N ALA A 391 -19.43 -0.70 -3.46
CA ALA A 391 -20.08 -0.63 -4.77
C ALA A 391 -19.09 -1.04 -5.87
N ILE A 392 -19.50 -1.99 -6.74
CA ILE A 392 -18.75 -2.37 -7.94
C ILE A 392 -19.27 -1.58 -9.15
N SER A 393 -20.60 -1.41 -9.26
CA SER A 393 -21.26 -0.61 -10.27
C SER A 393 -22.43 0.13 -9.64
N THR A 394 -22.58 1.41 -9.97
CA THR A 394 -23.62 2.30 -9.41
C THR A 394 -24.72 2.64 -10.43
N GLU A 395 -24.67 2.13 -11.66
CA GLU A 395 -25.73 2.32 -12.62
C GLU A 395 -27.01 1.62 -12.13
N ARG A 396 -28.10 2.39 -11.99
CA ARG A 396 -29.36 1.94 -11.36
C ARG A 396 -29.96 0.64 -11.93
N ALA A 397 -29.66 0.30 -13.18
CA ALA A 397 -30.15 -0.92 -13.83
C ALA A 397 -29.29 -2.16 -13.51
N ASP A 398 -28.00 -1.96 -13.19
CA ASP A 398 -27.01 -3.03 -12.94
C ASP A 398 -26.19 -2.75 -11.66
N SER A 399 -26.87 -2.33 -10.59
CA SER A 399 -26.16 -2.11 -9.31
C SER A 399 -25.60 -3.42 -8.77
N LEU A 400 -24.27 -3.50 -8.73
CA LEU A 400 -23.52 -4.62 -8.16
C LEU A 400 -22.78 -4.17 -6.92
N LEU A 401 -22.91 -4.93 -5.83
CA LEU A 401 -22.17 -4.71 -4.60
C LEU A 401 -21.31 -5.93 -4.27
N ALA A 402 -20.12 -5.67 -3.74
CA ALA A 402 -19.33 -6.66 -3.03
C ALA A 402 -19.63 -6.55 -1.53
N LEU A 403 -20.07 -7.64 -0.95
CA LEU A 403 -20.27 -7.78 0.49
C LEU A 403 -19.20 -8.72 1.02
N GLN A 404 -18.35 -8.22 1.89
CA GLN A 404 -17.39 -9.05 2.61
C GLN A 404 -17.78 -9.10 4.07
N PHE A 405 -17.77 -10.26 4.70
CA PHE A 405 -18.21 -10.40 6.08
C PHE A 405 -17.45 -11.46 6.86
N ARG A 406 -17.47 -11.29 8.19
CA ARG A 406 -16.90 -12.22 9.15
C ARG A 406 -17.91 -12.53 10.23
N ASP A 407 -17.94 -13.77 10.66
CA ASP A 407 -18.65 -14.17 11.87
C ASP A 407 -17.82 -13.75 13.09
N ILE A 408 -18.37 -12.83 13.86
CA ILE A 408 -17.74 -12.31 15.09
C ILE A 408 -18.52 -12.72 16.34
N THR A 409 -19.37 -13.75 16.24
CA THR A 409 -20.26 -14.17 17.32
C THR A 409 -19.49 -14.55 18.57
N GLU A 410 -18.47 -15.42 18.44
CA GLU A 410 -17.65 -15.85 19.58
C GLU A 410 -16.86 -14.70 20.20
N ILE A 411 -16.23 -13.87 19.35
CA ILE A 411 -15.48 -12.68 19.81
C ILE A 411 -16.40 -11.71 20.55
N SER A 412 -17.60 -11.49 20.03
CA SER A 412 -18.58 -10.58 20.64
C SER A 412 -19.12 -11.13 21.97
N ARG A 413 -19.34 -12.44 22.05
CA ARG A 413 -19.74 -13.12 23.29
C ARG A 413 -18.65 -13.08 24.35
N ALA A 414 -17.41 -13.40 23.98
CA ALA A 414 -16.27 -13.33 24.90
C ALA A 414 -16.06 -11.92 25.47
N ARG A 415 -16.10 -10.89 24.63
CA ARG A 415 -16.01 -9.50 25.08
C ARG A 415 -17.15 -9.06 25.98
N ARG A 416 -18.36 -9.61 25.76
CA ARG A 416 -19.48 -9.31 26.62
C ARG A 416 -19.30 -9.94 28.01
N LEU A 417 -18.91 -11.22 28.06
CA LEU A 417 -18.64 -11.92 29.33
C LEU A 417 -17.53 -11.22 30.13
N GLU A 418 -16.43 -10.87 29.48
CA GLU A 418 -15.34 -10.11 30.11
C GLU A 418 -15.83 -8.79 30.73
N ARG A 419 -16.66 -8.02 29.99
CA ARG A 419 -17.23 -6.79 30.52
C ARG A 419 -18.16 -7.03 31.70
N GLU A 420 -18.97 -8.11 31.67
CA GLU A 420 -19.86 -8.47 32.76
C GLU A 420 -19.05 -8.90 34.01
N GLU A 421 -17.93 -9.60 33.86
CA GLU A 421 -17.04 -9.98 34.97
C GLU A 421 -16.38 -8.74 35.61
N ILE A 422 -15.85 -7.83 34.79
CA ILE A 422 -15.23 -6.59 35.29
C ILE A 422 -16.29 -5.73 35.99
N ALA A 423 -17.51 -5.64 35.45
CA ALA A 423 -18.60 -4.88 36.08
C ALA A 423 -18.97 -5.44 37.46
N ARG A 424 -19.02 -6.78 37.62
CA ARG A 424 -19.25 -7.42 38.91
C ARG A 424 -18.11 -7.14 39.91
N ALA A 425 -16.87 -7.20 39.47
CA ALA A 425 -15.72 -6.88 40.32
C ALA A 425 -15.76 -5.43 40.80
N ALA A 426 -16.14 -4.48 39.94
CA ALA A 426 -16.35 -3.08 40.29
C ALA A 426 -17.48 -2.87 41.33
N GLU A 427 -18.54 -3.68 41.23
CA GLU A 427 -19.62 -3.63 42.21
C GLU A 427 -19.15 -4.13 43.59
N VAL A 428 -18.40 -5.23 43.63
CA VAL A 428 -17.80 -5.76 44.87
C VAL A 428 -16.84 -4.75 45.49
N GLN A 429 -15.96 -4.13 44.70
CA GLN A 429 -15.00 -3.12 45.22
C GLN A 429 -15.76 -1.92 45.82
N ARG A 430 -16.77 -1.40 45.12
CA ARG A 430 -17.59 -0.31 45.65
C ARG A 430 -18.30 -0.67 46.97
N ALA A 431 -18.72 -1.92 47.13
CA ALA A 431 -19.31 -2.40 48.38
C ALA A 431 -18.28 -2.49 49.52
N LEU A 432 -16.98 -2.59 49.23
CA LEU A 432 -15.91 -2.57 50.23
C LEU A 432 -15.52 -1.16 50.69
N LEU A 433 -15.82 -0.11 49.91
CA LEU A 433 -15.60 1.29 50.36
C LEU A 433 -16.67 1.70 51.38
N PRO A 434 -16.39 2.67 52.28
CA PRO A 434 -17.39 3.15 53.24
C PRO A 434 -18.64 3.71 52.57
N TRP A 435 -19.80 3.14 52.85
CA TRP A 435 -21.10 3.61 52.34
C TRP A 435 -21.49 4.95 52.88
N SER A 436 -21.11 5.24 54.14
CA SER A 436 -21.30 6.52 54.83
C SER A 436 -20.13 6.76 55.77
N LEU A 437 -19.71 7.98 55.82
CA LEU A 437 -18.71 8.39 56.77
C LEU A 437 -19.38 8.56 58.14
N PRO A 438 -18.71 8.21 59.26
CA PRO A 438 -19.23 8.40 60.60
C PRO A 438 -19.45 9.90 60.89
N THR A 439 -20.56 10.21 61.54
CA THR A 439 -20.85 11.58 61.99
C THR A 439 -20.28 11.77 63.41
N VAL A 440 -19.48 12.80 63.59
CA VAL A 440 -18.85 13.15 64.85
C VAL A 440 -19.25 14.57 65.23
N ALA A 441 -19.73 14.74 66.47
CA ALA A 441 -20.14 16.08 66.93
C ALA A 441 -18.93 17.05 66.95
N GLY A 442 -19.10 18.22 66.31
CA GLY A 442 -18.04 19.23 66.17
C GLY A 442 -16.98 18.92 65.08
N TRP A 443 -17.23 17.89 64.23
CA TRP A 443 -16.36 17.52 63.14
C TRP A 443 -17.17 17.29 61.85
N GLN A 444 -16.56 17.60 60.71
CA GLN A 444 -17.12 17.38 59.40
C GLN A 444 -16.26 16.41 58.58
N ALA A 445 -16.89 15.52 57.83
CA ALA A 445 -16.24 14.58 56.98
C ALA A 445 -16.88 14.54 55.58
N ALA A 446 -16.09 14.49 54.55
CA ALA A 446 -16.56 14.23 53.21
C ALA A 446 -15.48 13.46 52.42
N ALA A 447 -15.93 12.55 51.56
CA ALA A 447 -15.07 11.83 50.63
C ALA A 447 -15.74 11.63 49.28
N LYS A 448 -14.92 11.55 48.24
CA LYS A 448 -15.34 11.21 46.88
C LYS A 448 -14.25 10.43 46.19
N SER A 449 -14.64 9.37 45.49
CA SER A 449 -13.73 8.58 44.65
C SER A 449 -14.40 8.38 43.31
N VAL A 450 -13.65 8.68 42.22
CA VAL A 450 -14.07 8.54 40.82
C VAL A 450 -12.98 7.69 40.13
N PRO A 451 -13.21 6.39 39.97
CA PRO A 451 -12.20 5.53 39.38
C PRO A 451 -12.01 5.80 37.89
N ALA A 452 -10.78 5.81 37.42
CA ALA A 452 -10.39 5.98 36.01
C ALA A 452 -10.88 4.82 35.13
N LYS A 453 -10.90 3.62 35.69
CA LYS A 453 -11.49 2.42 35.09
C LYS A 453 -12.67 1.93 35.93
N GLN A 454 -13.23 0.80 35.56
CA GLN A 454 -14.34 0.21 36.33
C GLN A 454 -13.91 -0.22 37.75
N VAL A 455 -12.63 -0.57 37.94
CA VAL A 455 -12.01 -0.94 39.20
C VAL A 455 -10.75 -0.12 39.39
N GLY A 456 -10.62 0.60 40.51
CA GLY A 456 -9.50 1.51 40.83
C GLY A 456 -8.52 0.93 41.83
N GLY A 457 -7.30 1.53 41.91
CA GLY A 457 -6.27 1.28 42.93
C GLY A 457 -6.50 2.06 44.21
N ASP A 458 -7.21 3.17 44.15
CA ASP A 458 -7.49 4.05 45.27
C ASP A 458 -8.44 3.45 46.30
N PHE A 459 -8.14 3.67 47.55
CA PHE A 459 -9.07 3.40 48.65
C PHE A 459 -8.97 4.47 49.73
N TYR A 460 -10.04 4.64 50.47
CA TYR A 460 -10.05 5.52 51.66
C TYR A 460 -10.84 4.87 52.79
N ASP A 461 -10.57 5.32 54.03
CA ASP A 461 -11.25 4.88 55.21
C ASP A 461 -11.35 6.01 56.26
N LEU A 462 -12.43 6.02 56.98
CA LEU A 462 -12.64 6.86 58.16
C LEU A 462 -13.28 6.03 59.25
N ARG A 463 -12.53 5.82 60.36
CA ARG A 463 -13.00 5.08 61.53
C ARG A 463 -12.99 5.97 62.75
N VAL A 464 -13.99 5.82 63.60
CA VAL A 464 -14.12 6.56 64.87
C VAL A 464 -14.41 5.54 65.97
N ASN A 465 -13.69 5.65 67.11
CA ASN A 465 -13.91 4.84 68.28
C ASN A 465 -13.73 5.70 69.53
N GLY A 466 -14.86 6.10 70.12
CA GLY A 466 -14.84 6.95 71.32
C GLY A 466 -14.20 8.30 71.05
N THR A 467 -13.00 8.53 71.56
CA THR A 467 -12.25 9.79 71.48
C THR A 467 -11.29 9.87 70.29
N ASP A 468 -11.15 8.78 69.57
CA ASP A 468 -10.13 8.66 68.53
C ASP A 468 -10.78 8.46 67.13
N ALA A 469 -10.16 9.09 66.13
CA ALA A 469 -10.52 8.90 64.74
C ALA A 469 -9.27 8.56 63.91
N VAL A 470 -9.46 7.73 62.90
CA VAL A 470 -8.43 7.40 61.93
C VAL A 470 -8.94 7.73 60.53
N VAL A 471 -8.15 8.56 59.83
CA VAL A 471 -8.40 8.97 58.44
C VAL A 471 -7.29 8.35 57.57
N THR A 472 -7.69 7.66 56.51
CA THR A 472 -6.71 6.94 55.66
C THR A 472 -7.08 7.13 54.18
N LEU A 473 -6.07 7.38 53.37
CA LEU A 473 -6.16 7.32 51.91
C LEU A 473 -4.91 6.64 51.36
N GLY A 474 -5.09 5.70 50.46
CA GLY A 474 -3.97 5.00 49.83
C GLY A 474 -4.26 4.71 48.38
N ASP A 475 -3.21 4.62 47.60
CA ASP A 475 -3.21 4.22 46.20
C ASP A 475 -2.28 3.03 45.95
N VAL A 476 -2.76 2.04 45.23
CA VAL A 476 -2.02 0.81 44.88
C VAL A 476 -1.51 0.91 43.45
N MET A 477 -0.22 0.71 43.29
CA MET A 477 0.44 0.66 41.98
C MET A 477 -0.33 -0.19 40.98
N GLY A 478 -0.70 0.42 39.81
CA GLY A 478 -1.39 -0.25 38.72
C GLY A 478 -2.89 0.04 38.66
N LYS A 479 -3.57 -0.52 37.67
CA LYS A 479 -4.99 -0.23 37.39
C LYS A 479 -5.77 -1.51 37.14
N GLY A 480 -7.01 -1.55 37.55
CA GLY A 480 -7.92 -2.66 37.30
C GLY A 480 -8.00 -3.66 38.46
N MET A 481 -8.44 -4.89 38.18
CA MET A 481 -8.83 -5.86 39.20
C MET A 481 -7.71 -6.19 40.22
N GLY A 482 -6.46 -6.32 39.77
CA GLY A 482 -5.32 -6.63 40.63
C GLY A 482 -5.07 -5.53 41.66
N ALA A 483 -5.03 -4.25 41.22
CA ALA A 483 -4.88 -3.10 42.11
C ALA A 483 -6.05 -2.99 43.09
N GLY A 484 -7.28 -3.16 42.61
CA GLY A 484 -8.47 -3.13 43.46
C GLY A 484 -8.51 -4.22 44.55
N MET A 485 -8.01 -5.42 44.25
CA MET A 485 -7.88 -6.51 45.25
C MET A 485 -6.83 -6.17 46.33
N LEU A 486 -5.68 -5.63 45.94
CA LEU A 486 -4.64 -5.20 46.87
C LEU A 486 -5.11 -4.00 47.71
N ALA A 487 -5.86 -3.06 47.12
CA ALA A 487 -6.48 -1.95 47.85
C ALA A 487 -7.43 -2.45 48.95
N ALA A 488 -8.26 -3.43 48.66
CA ALA A 488 -9.15 -4.07 49.64
C ALA A 488 -8.37 -4.81 50.73
N ALA A 489 -7.32 -5.55 50.37
CA ALA A 489 -6.45 -6.24 51.32
C ALA A 489 -5.69 -5.24 52.22
N THR A 490 -5.17 -4.16 51.66
CA THR A 490 -4.45 -3.12 52.44
C THR A 490 -5.40 -2.43 53.42
N ARG A 491 -6.59 -2.07 52.96
CA ARG A 491 -7.60 -1.50 53.87
C ARG A 491 -7.98 -2.47 54.98
N ALA A 492 -8.19 -3.74 54.68
CA ALA A 492 -8.49 -4.76 55.70
C ALA A 492 -7.34 -4.94 56.71
N ALA A 493 -6.07 -4.94 56.27
CA ALA A 493 -4.92 -5.01 57.12
C ALA A 493 -4.81 -3.82 58.09
N LEU A 494 -5.11 -2.61 57.57
CA LEU A 494 -5.17 -1.39 58.39
C LEU A 494 -6.32 -1.41 59.39
N GLN A 495 -7.47 -1.95 59.01
CA GLN A 495 -8.64 -2.07 59.88
C GLN A 495 -8.47 -3.08 61.02
N ALA A 496 -7.58 -4.08 60.83
CA ALA A 496 -7.28 -5.05 61.89
C ALA A 496 -6.47 -4.47 63.04
N ASN A 497 -5.89 -3.26 62.91
CA ASN A 497 -5.17 -2.60 63.97
C ASN A 497 -6.12 -1.91 64.96
N GLU A 498 -5.79 -1.97 66.23
CA GLU A 498 -6.47 -1.21 67.28
C GLU A 498 -6.19 0.31 67.09
N LEU A 499 -7.18 1.15 67.41
CA LEU A 499 -7.10 2.60 67.21
C LEU A 499 -6.21 3.33 68.22
N ASP A 500 -5.79 2.66 69.27
CA ASP A 500 -4.90 3.19 70.32
C ASP A 500 -3.39 3.07 70.00
N LYS A 501 -3.06 2.33 68.93
CA LYS A 501 -1.66 2.24 68.44
C LYS A 501 -1.18 3.54 67.84
N SER A 502 0.14 3.72 67.81
CA SER A 502 0.75 4.81 67.05
C SER A 502 0.43 4.69 65.57
N ALA A 503 0.39 5.80 64.85
CA ALA A 503 0.11 5.79 63.41
C ALA A 503 1.18 5.00 62.64
N ALA A 504 2.47 5.14 63.03
CA ALA A 504 3.58 4.39 62.41
C ALA A 504 3.48 2.88 62.68
N ASP A 505 3.17 2.47 63.94
CA ASP A 505 3.00 1.05 64.26
C ASP A 505 1.86 0.39 63.51
N ALA A 506 0.77 1.12 63.23
CA ALA A 506 -0.36 0.64 62.45
C ALA A 506 0.06 0.39 60.98
N VAL A 507 0.82 1.30 60.39
CA VAL A 507 1.36 1.15 59.01
C VAL A 507 2.35 0.00 58.93
N ILE A 508 3.31 -0.10 59.90
CA ILE A 508 4.29 -1.20 60.00
C ILE A 508 3.58 -2.57 60.09
N SER A 509 2.55 -2.62 60.94
CA SER A 509 1.76 -3.86 61.11
C SER A 509 1.05 -4.28 59.82
N ALA A 510 0.45 -3.33 59.11
CA ALA A 510 -0.20 -3.58 57.81
C ALA A 510 0.81 -3.97 56.73
N ALA A 511 1.96 -3.29 56.70
CA ALA A 511 3.05 -3.60 55.74
C ALA A 511 3.53 -5.03 55.89
N ARG A 512 3.77 -5.48 57.13
CA ARG A 512 4.16 -6.88 57.41
C ARG A 512 3.12 -7.89 57.00
N ALA A 513 1.84 -7.58 57.19
CA ALA A 513 0.75 -8.45 56.78
C ALA A 513 0.64 -8.60 55.26
N LEU A 514 1.04 -7.57 54.51
CA LEU A 514 0.96 -7.50 53.05
C LEU A 514 2.25 -7.86 52.34
N GLU A 515 3.37 -8.01 53.05
CA GLU A 515 4.69 -8.20 52.46
C GLU A 515 4.73 -9.30 51.37
N GLY A 516 4.19 -10.47 51.67
CA GLY A 516 4.18 -11.60 50.76
C GLY A 516 3.32 -11.35 49.51
N ASP A 517 2.21 -10.61 49.63
CA ASP A 517 1.32 -10.31 48.51
C ASP A 517 1.90 -9.23 47.61
N LEU A 518 2.52 -8.21 48.18
CA LEU A 518 3.18 -7.13 47.44
C LEU A 518 4.40 -7.62 46.68
N GLN A 519 5.21 -8.47 47.31
CA GLN A 519 6.40 -9.08 46.67
C GLN A 519 5.99 -9.96 45.48
N ARG A 520 4.97 -10.82 45.64
CA ARG A 520 4.49 -11.69 44.54
C ARG A 520 3.87 -10.94 43.37
N SER A 521 3.20 -9.84 43.67
CA SER A 521 2.55 -8.99 42.64
C SER A 521 3.51 -7.91 42.07
N SER A 522 4.70 -7.75 42.63
CA SER A 522 5.64 -6.66 42.30
C SER A 522 4.96 -5.28 42.39
N ALA A 523 4.08 -5.12 43.36
CA ALA A 523 3.33 -3.90 43.61
C ALA A 523 3.77 -3.22 44.88
N PHE A 524 3.49 -1.94 45.02
CA PHE A 524 3.61 -1.15 46.22
C PHE A 524 2.35 -0.33 46.46
N VAL A 525 2.20 0.20 47.67
CA VAL A 525 1.06 1.03 48.06
C VAL A 525 1.58 2.34 48.64
N THR A 526 1.13 3.45 48.11
CA THR A 526 1.29 4.75 48.77
C THR A 526 0.15 4.96 49.75
N LEU A 527 0.44 5.49 50.93
CA LEU A 527 -0.54 5.59 52.02
C LEU A 527 -0.31 6.82 52.89
N ALA A 528 -1.37 7.58 53.11
CA ALA A 528 -1.45 8.56 54.20
C ALA A 528 -2.39 8.03 55.30
N TYR A 529 -1.85 7.92 56.54
CA TYR A 529 -2.58 7.44 57.72
C TYR A 529 -2.53 8.47 58.80
N VAL A 530 -3.69 8.98 59.22
CA VAL A 530 -3.80 10.03 60.23
C VAL A 530 -4.64 9.55 61.41
N HIS A 531 -4.01 9.47 62.58
CA HIS A 531 -4.70 9.24 63.85
C HIS A 531 -4.98 10.58 64.54
N LEU A 532 -6.22 10.82 64.93
CA LEU A 532 -6.65 12.05 65.56
C LEU A 532 -7.29 11.78 66.93
N GLN A 533 -6.95 12.57 67.92
CA GLN A 533 -7.65 12.62 69.19
C GLN A 533 -8.74 13.71 69.10
N LEU A 534 -10.01 13.32 69.09
CA LEU A 534 -11.14 14.21 68.81
C LEU A 534 -11.33 15.31 69.88
N SER A 535 -10.99 15.03 71.13
CA SER A 535 -11.15 15.99 72.23
C SER A 535 -10.16 17.15 72.18
N SER A 536 -8.86 16.85 71.94
CA SER A 536 -7.80 17.84 71.87
C SER A 536 -7.58 18.39 70.45
N GLY A 537 -7.89 17.62 69.43
CA GLY A 537 -7.51 17.90 68.03
C GLY A 537 -6.06 17.50 67.70
N GLU A 538 -5.34 16.85 68.62
CA GLU A 538 -4.01 16.36 68.33
C GLU A 538 -4.03 15.26 67.27
N TYR A 539 -3.18 15.37 66.24
CA TYR A 539 -3.02 14.35 65.21
C TYR A 539 -1.60 13.81 65.13
N ARG A 540 -1.52 12.56 64.72
CA ARG A 540 -0.31 11.86 64.33
C ARG A 540 -0.49 11.35 62.90
N LEU A 541 0.34 11.82 61.97
CA LEU A 541 0.25 11.51 60.56
C LEU A 541 1.50 10.66 60.21
N THR A 542 1.28 9.54 59.57
CA THR A 542 2.31 8.73 58.95
C THR A 542 2.08 8.71 57.43
N ASP A 543 3.09 9.14 56.70
CA ASP A 543 3.11 9.18 55.26
C ASP A 543 4.00 8.05 54.71
N ALA A 544 3.42 7.07 54.04
CA ALA A 544 4.15 6.00 53.39
C ALA A 544 4.24 6.28 51.89
N GLY A 545 5.01 7.32 51.52
CA GLY A 545 5.28 7.70 50.15
C GLY A 545 4.07 8.25 49.36
N HIS A 546 3.03 8.71 50.05
CA HIS A 546 1.83 9.26 49.42
C HIS A 546 2.01 10.74 49.02
N GLY A 547 2.55 11.54 49.92
CA GLY A 547 2.99 12.90 49.67
C GLY A 547 1.90 13.94 49.34
N LEU A 548 0.63 13.56 49.19
CA LEU A 548 -0.45 14.42 48.76
C LEU A 548 -1.50 14.66 49.87
N HIS A 549 -1.03 15.29 50.98
CA HIS A 549 -1.88 15.64 52.09
C HIS A 549 -1.63 17.08 52.54
N PHE A 550 -2.71 17.71 52.91
CA PHE A 550 -2.75 19.14 53.26
C PHE A 550 -3.43 19.37 54.61
N ILE A 551 -2.88 20.30 55.39
CA ILE A 551 -3.53 20.81 56.57
C ILE A 551 -4.12 22.18 56.23
N ILE A 552 -5.45 22.26 56.21
CA ILE A 552 -6.21 23.49 55.99
C ILE A 552 -6.38 24.18 57.33
N ARG A 553 -5.84 25.39 57.47
CA ARG A 553 -5.88 26.21 58.68
C ARG A 553 -6.87 27.35 58.55
N GLU A 554 -7.51 27.70 59.68
CA GLU A 554 -8.38 28.88 59.77
C GLU A 554 -9.34 29.01 58.58
N CYS A 555 -10.09 27.97 58.30
CA CYS A 555 -11.03 28.00 57.16
C CYS A 555 -10.39 28.33 55.80
N GLY A 556 -9.20 27.79 55.51
CA GLY A 556 -8.52 27.97 54.23
C GLY A 556 -7.74 29.27 54.08
N ARG A 557 -7.56 30.05 55.17
CA ARG A 557 -6.69 31.24 55.14
C ARG A 557 -5.25 30.83 54.89
N ARG A 558 -4.82 29.69 55.44
CA ARG A 558 -3.51 29.06 55.21
C ARG A 558 -3.69 27.58 54.90
N VAL A 559 -3.02 27.09 53.90
CA VAL A 559 -2.96 25.68 53.57
C VAL A 559 -1.50 25.27 53.67
N GLU A 560 -1.20 24.19 54.41
CA GLU A 560 0.12 23.65 54.60
C GLU A 560 0.18 22.33 53.85
N HIS A 561 1.10 22.19 52.88
CA HIS A 561 1.44 20.90 52.31
C HIS A 561 2.43 20.20 53.25
N VAL A 562 2.07 19.04 53.72
CA VAL A 562 2.89 18.25 54.66
C VAL A 562 3.26 16.96 53.92
N ALA A 563 4.54 16.64 53.84
CA ALA A 563 5.03 15.42 53.20
C ALA A 563 6.23 14.85 54.00
N SER A 564 6.50 13.57 53.87
CA SER A 564 7.71 12.93 54.38
C SER A 564 8.55 12.39 53.21
N ASP A 565 9.78 12.01 53.52
CA ASP A 565 10.69 11.31 52.58
C ASP A 565 10.58 9.77 52.71
N ASP A 566 9.59 9.29 53.46
CA ASP A 566 9.41 7.85 53.71
C ASP A 566 8.90 7.15 52.45
N LEU A 567 9.31 5.90 52.25
CA LEU A 567 9.01 5.12 51.07
C LEU A 567 7.60 4.47 51.14
N PRO A 568 6.97 4.14 50.00
CA PRO A 568 5.73 3.37 49.95
C PRO A 568 5.83 2.00 50.65
N ILE A 569 4.71 1.48 51.11
CA ILE A 569 4.58 0.10 51.62
C ILE A 569 4.96 -0.88 50.50
N GLY A 570 5.89 -1.78 50.77
CA GLY A 570 6.48 -2.72 49.80
C GLY A 570 7.81 -2.27 49.23
N LEU A 571 8.21 -1.01 49.47
CA LEU A 571 9.53 -0.46 49.14
C LEU A 571 10.32 -0.01 50.37
N GLY A 572 9.62 0.40 51.42
CA GLY A 572 10.19 0.75 52.74
C GLY A 572 9.68 -0.18 53.84
N ASP A 573 10.33 -0.16 55.01
CA ASP A 573 10.03 -0.97 56.20
C ASP A 573 9.96 -0.15 57.50
N ASP A 574 10.26 1.14 57.47
CA ASP A 574 10.20 2.06 58.58
C ASP A 574 9.53 3.38 58.19
N TRP A 575 8.69 3.92 59.05
CA TRP A 575 7.92 5.15 58.80
C TRP A 575 7.89 6.03 60.05
N HIS A 576 7.92 7.34 59.82
CA HIS A 576 7.96 8.33 60.87
C HIS A 576 6.59 8.97 61.11
N GLU A 577 6.36 9.44 62.36
CA GLU A 577 5.17 10.21 62.71
C GLU A 577 5.43 11.73 62.65
N LEU A 578 4.59 12.41 61.91
CA LEU A 578 4.45 13.86 61.98
C LEU A 578 3.33 14.19 62.96
N ARG A 579 3.51 15.17 63.86
CA ARG A 579 2.55 15.51 64.91
C ARG A 579 2.12 16.96 64.80
N GLY A 580 0.88 17.21 65.12
CA GLY A 580 0.32 18.55 65.16
C GLY A 580 -1.04 18.58 65.82
N THR A 581 -1.71 19.73 65.76
CA THR A 581 -3.06 19.95 66.35
C THR A 581 -3.95 20.62 65.34
N LEU A 582 -5.19 20.17 65.23
CA LEU A 582 -6.27 20.83 64.46
C LEU A 582 -7.08 21.68 65.43
N GLU A 583 -7.01 22.98 65.27
CA GLU A 583 -7.87 23.94 65.97
C GLU A 583 -9.29 23.97 65.34
N PRO A 584 -10.30 24.53 66.01
CA PRO A 584 -11.60 24.73 65.40
C PRO A 584 -11.51 25.55 64.13
N GLY A 585 -12.04 24.99 63.01
CA GLY A 585 -11.92 25.54 61.66
C GLY A 585 -10.76 25.00 60.84
N ASP A 586 -9.95 24.07 61.43
CA ASP A 586 -8.89 23.37 60.72
C ASP A 586 -9.37 22.00 60.17
N ALA A 587 -8.73 21.52 59.12
CA ALA A 587 -9.03 20.22 58.53
C ALA A 587 -7.77 19.55 57.97
N VAL A 588 -7.77 18.23 57.97
CA VAL A 588 -6.83 17.42 57.18
C VAL A 588 -7.51 17.01 55.88
N LEU A 589 -6.84 17.21 54.76
CA LEU A 589 -7.27 16.83 53.42
C LEU A 589 -6.23 15.85 52.82
N LEU A 590 -6.70 14.70 52.40
CA LEU A 590 -5.93 13.70 51.69
C LEU A 590 -6.44 13.58 50.26
N VAL A 591 -5.56 13.52 49.26
CA VAL A 591 -5.98 13.40 47.83
C VAL A 591 -5.03 12.44 47.11
N SER A 592 -5.55 11.71 46.13
CA SER A 592 -4.73 10.90 45.23
C SER A 592 -4.10 11.72 44.11
N ASP A 593 -3.14 11.15 43.40
CA ASP A 593 -2.43 11.79 42.28
C ASP A 593 -3.36 12.16 41.11
N GLY A 594 -4.44 11.42 40.90
CA GLY A 594 -5.46 11.78 39.92
C GLY A 594 -6.12 13.12 40.18
N VAL A 595 -6.23 13.58 41.46
CA VAL A 595 -6.69 14.96 41.77
C VAL A 595 -5.65 15.96 41.28
N MET A 596 -4.37 15.68 41.42
CA MET A 596 -3.29 16.53 40.92
C MET A 596 -3.35 16.67 39.39
N ASP A 597 -3.63 15.60 38.68
CA ASP A 597 -3.78 15.61 37.22
C ASP A 597 -4.94 16.51 36.76
N VAL A 598 -6.04 16.53 37.49
CA VAL A 598 -7.19 17.44 37.21
C VAL A 598 -6.78 18.91 37.34
N TRP A 599 -5.85 19.24 38.23
CA TRP A 599 -5.47 20.61 38.60
C TRP A 599 -4.10 21.04 38.04
N GLY A 600 -3.59 20.47 36.99
CA GLY A 600 -2.41 20.95 36.28
C GLY A 600 -1.18 20.06 36.41
N GLY A 601 -1.24 18.94 37.13
CA GLY A 601 -0.19 17.91 37.19
C GLY A 601 1.03 18.25 38.07
N THR A 602 0.98 19.37 38.84
CA THR A 602 2.04 19.71 39.81
C THR A 602 1.48 19.92 41.22
N VAL A 603 2.30 19.65 42.23
CA VAL A 603 1.94 19.88 43.65
C VAL A 603 1.62 21.36 43.89
N GLU A 604 2.34 22.26 43.25
CA GLU A 604 2.14 23.71 43.36
C GLU A 604 0.79 24.17 42.80
N ASP A 605 0.37 23.63 41.68
CA ASP A 605 -0.92 23.92 41.07
C ASP A 605 -2.06 23.36 41.93
N LEU A 606 -1.92 22.13 42.40
CA LEU A 606 -2.84 21.50 43.33
C LEU A 606 -2.95 22.29 44.62
N HIS A 607 -1.83 22.70 45.22
CA HIS A 607 -1.81 23.53 46.47
C HIS A 607 -2.55 24.86 46.27
N ARG A 608 -2.38 25.49 45.09
CA ARG A 608 -3.10 26.73 44.74
C ARG A 608 -4.59 26.49 44.63
N ALA A 609 -5.00 25.39 43.97
CA ALA A 609 -6.38 24.98 43.83
C ALA A 609 -7.03 24.69 45.20
N VAL A 610 -6.37 23.89 46.02
CA VAL A 610 -6.83 23.59 47.41
C VAL A 610 -7.03 24.87 48.21
N THR A 611 -6.07 25.80 48.14
CA THR A 611 -6.16 27.09 48.88
C THR A 611 -7.36 27.91 48.41
N GLU A 612 -7.59 28.02 47.12
CA GLU A 612 -8.72 28.79 46.57
C GLU A 612 -10.06 28.14 46.93
N ILE A 613 -10.17 26.81 46.79
CA ILE A 613 -11.40 26.06 47.05
C ILE A 613 -11.71 26.07 48.56
N ALA A 614 -10.71 25.86 49.43
CA ALA A 614 -10.88 25.86 50.88
C ALA A 614 -11.39 27.21 51.41
N ARG A 615 -10.89 28.33 50.86
CA ARG A 615 -11.39 29.67 51.21
C ARG A 615 -12.85 29.87 50.81
N ARG A 616 -13.25 29.33 49.66
CA ARG A 616 -14.59 29.48 49.10
C ARG A 616 -15.64 28.64 49.81
N HIS A 617 -15.23 27.48 50.31
CA HIS A 617 -16.11 26.47 50.93
C HIS A 617 -15.75 26.20 52.41
N CYS A 618 -15.40 27.29 53.15
CA CYS A 618 -15.13 27.19 54.59
C CYS A 618 -16.34 26.62 55.34
N GLY A 619 -16.10 25.58 56.15
CA GLY A 619 -17.16 24.96 56.96
C GLY A 619 -18.11 24.04 56.16
N ASP A 620 -17.87 23.80 54.89
CA ASP A 620 -18.61 22.84 54.08
C ASP A 620 -17.65 21.83 53.43
N ALA A 621 -17.34 20.78 54.16
CA ALA A 621 -16.45 19.70 53.70
C ALA A 621 -16.91 19.03 52.40
N ARG A 622 -18.25 18.92 52.21
CA ARG A 622 -18.81 18.28 51.03
C ARG A 622 -18.64 19.12 49.77
N ALA A 623 -18.99 20.42 49.87
CA ALA A 623 -18.80 21.33 48.75
C ALA A 623 -17.32 21.47 48.34
N LEU A 624 -16.39 21.41 49.31
CA LEU A 624 -14.96 21.43 49.05
C LEU A 624 -14.53 20.20 48.24
N ILE A 625 -14.91 18.99 48.67
CA ILE A 625 -14.58 17.75 47.98
C ILE A 625 -15.22 17.68 46.58
N ASP A 626 -16.49 18.12 46.46
CA ASP A 626 -17.16 18.14 45.17
C ASP A 626 -16.45 19.08 44.18
N ALA A 627 -16.01 20.26 44.65
CA ALA A 627 -15.27 21.22 43.85
C ALA A 627 -13.86 20.69 43.44
N LEU A 628 -13.16 20.03 44.36
CA LEU A 628 -11.85 19.43 44.04
C LEU A 628 -11.94 18.33 42.97
N CYS A 629 -12.97 17.51 43.00
CA CYS A 629 -13.20 16.42 42.05
C CYS A 629 -13.99 16.86 40.80
N GLU A 630 -14.35 18.16 40.71
CA GLU A 630 -15.06 18.68 39.53
C GLU A 630 -14.13 18.67 38.30
N GLY A 631 -14.54 17.98 37.29
CA GLY A 631 -13.71 17.84 36.07
C GLY A 631 -13.08 16.47 35.87
N ALA A 632 -13.03 15.62 36.89
CA ALA A 632 -12.48 14.25 36.77
C ALA A 632 -13.08 13.45 35.60
N ALA A 633 -14.38 13.64 35.30
CA ALA A 633 -15.07 12.99 34.20
C ALA A 633 -14.80 13.63 32.81
N LYS A 634 -14.15 14.80 32.77
CA LYS A 634 -13.92 15.58 31.52
C LYS A 634 -12.52 15.47 30.98
N VAL A 635 -11.57 15.01 31.79
CA VAL A 635 -10.17 14.85 31.38
C VAL A 635 -9.98 13.41 30.93
N SER A 636 -9.51 13.21 29.71
CA SER A 636 -9.17 11.88 29.20
C SER A 636 -7.80 11.44 29.74
N ASP A 637 -7.67 10.19 30.17
CA ASP A 637 -6.42 9.58 30.62
C ASP A 637 -5.92 10.02 32.01
N VAL A 638 -6.83 10.43 32.92
CA VAL A 638 -6.54 10.71 34.34
C VAL A 638 -6.50 9.42 35.15
N ASP A 639 -5.74 9.39 36.24
CA ASP A 639 -5.74 8.28 37.21
C ASP A 639 -6.99 8.32 38.11
N ASP A 640 -7.11 7.35 39.04
CA ASP A 640 -8.20 7.34 40.00
C ASP A 640 -8.21 8.66 40.79
N VAL A 641 -9.35 9.34 40.84
CA VAL A 641 -9.50 10.64 41.51
C VAL A 641 -10.19 10.44 42.85
N THR A 642 -9.43 10.48 43.92
CA THR A 642 -9.97 10.28 45.27
C THR A 642 -9.57 11.44 46.19
N ALA A 643 -10.51 11.96 46.93
CA ALA A 643 -10.28 12.98 47.94
C ALA A 643 -11.08 12.68 49.20
N LEU A 644 -10.48 12.92 50.36
CA LEU A 644 -11.06 12.73 51.71
C LEU A 644 -10.64 13.89 52.60
N ILE A 645 -11.62 14.53 53.22
CA ILE A 645 -11.39 15.60 54.19
C ILE A 645 -12.05 15.24 55.53
N PHE A 646 -11.34 15.53 56.62
CA PHE A 646 -11.86 15.46 57.97
C PHE A 646 -11.40 16.71 58.76
N GLY A 647 -12.35 17.50 59.24
CA GLY A 647 -12.07 18.82 59.81
C GLY A 647 -12.91 19.15 61.01
N ARG A 648 -12.35 19.96 61.89
CA ARG A 648 -13.02 20.46 63.08
C ARG A 648 -13.94 21.65 62.70
N GLU A 649 -15.17 21.59 63.15
CA GLU A 649 -16.11 22.68 62.86
C GLU A 649 -15.62 24.01 63.43
N PRO A 650 -15.78 25.12 62.69
CA PRO A 650 -15.41 26.43 63.24
C PRO A 650 -16.33 26.78 64.41
N VAL A 651 -15.81 27.43 65.42
CA VAL A 651 -16.61 27.95 66.52
C VAL A 651 -17.58 28.96 65.93
N ALA A 652 -18.88 28.72 66.07
CA ALA A 652 -19.91 29.70 65.69
C ALA A 652 -19.60 31.02 66.40
N ALA A 653 -19.39 32.11 65.65
CA ALA A 653 -19.25 33.45 66.25
C ALA A 653 -20.50 33.74 67.07
N GLY A 654 -20.34 33.72 68.40
CA GLY A 654 -21.41 33.86 69.36
C GLY A 654 -22.28 35.11 69.07
N SER A 655 -23.56 34.91 68.92
CA SER A 655 -24.55 35.96 68.94
C SER A 655 -24.61 36.57 70.38
N GLY A 656 -23.61 37.41 70.67
CA GLY A 656 -23.71 38.29 71.85
C GLY A 656 -24.64 39.46 71.56
N GLY A 657 -25.86 39.32 71.92
CA GLY A 657 -26.77 40.42 71.99
C GLY A 657 -27.17 40.62 73.48
N PRO A 658 -27.26 41.88 74.01
CA PRO A 658 -27.46 42.15 75.43
C PRO A 658 -28.89 41.91 75.89
N ASP A 659 -28.98 41.40 77.11
CA ASP A 659 -30.21 41.31 77.89
C ASP A 659 -31.01 42.59 77.87
N HIS A 660 -32.28 42.54 77.45
CA HIS A 660 -33.32 43.44 77.84
C HIS A 660 -34.42 42.66 78.58
N VAL A 661 -34.38 42.83 79.92
CA VAL A 661 -35.45 42.49 80.83
C VAL A 661 -36.62 43.48 80.58
N ALA A 662 -37.78 42.97 80.21
CA ALA A 662 -39.04 43.67 80.41
C ALA A 662 -40.13 42.67 80.82
N ALA A 663 -40.56 42.82 82.08
CA ALA A 663 -41.71 42.15 82.67
C ALA A 663 -43.03 42.64 82.05
N GLY A 664 -44.01 41.74 81.97
CA GLY A 664 -45.39 42.09 81.59
C GLY A 664 -46.33 40.90 81.67
N GLU A 665 -47.23 40.92 82.62
CA GLU A 665 -48.17 39.92 83.09
C GLU A 665 -49.23 39.44 82.06
N PRO A 666 -50.10 38.48 82.46
CA PRO A 666 -50.86 37.64 81.50
C PRO A 666 -52.32 38.17 81.30
N SER A 667 -52.93 37.88 80.23
CA SER A 667 -54.38 37.83 80.11
C SER A 667 -54.86 36.67 79.23
N ALA A 668 -55.82 35.98 79.81
CA ALA A 668 -56.56 34.81 79.37
C ALA A 668 -57.59 35.11 78.25
N SER A 669 -58.08 33.96 77.72
CA SER A 669 -59.35 33.73 77.01
C SER A 669 -59.25 33.90 75.46
N SER A 670 -59.58 32.94 74.67
CA SER A 670 -60.60 31.89 74.61
C SER A 670 -60.31 31.01 73.41
#